data_b4317e1b8a278c23c85af5b682f5f321
#
_entry.id   b4317e1b8a278c23c85af5b682f5f321
#
_cell.length_a   1.000
_cell.length_b   1.000
_cell.length_c   1.000
_cell.angle_alpha   90.00
_cell.angle_beta   90.00
_cell.angle_gamma   90.00
#
_symmetry.space_group_name_H-M   'P 1'
#
loop_
_entity.id
_entity.type
_entity.pdbx_description
1 polymer ?
#
loop_
_entity_poly.entity_id
_entity_poly.type
_entity_poly.pdbx_seq_one_letter_code
_entity_poly.pdbx_strand_id
1 'polypeptide(L)'
;MKSTETIAPSRFLVGIDLGTTNCSVCYIDMTEPERALHDFPVVQTVAVGETAAETLLPSFCYLPGEHDLPENALSLPWDRSPKLAVGHFAREQGARIPERLVGSAKSWLAHAGVERTKPILPWGGELGDQMLSPVDASAQYLEHLKHAWDQRFAKIKDEDGTPCLLHNQQVVLTVPASFDETARELTVQAARKAGLSKLTLIEEPLAAFYAWLAANQNDWKQKVSVGDVVLVVDIGGGTTDLTIVEIEDDYTLRRKAVGEHLLLGGDNMDMTLAHIAETSWKTKLPQRQWSRLCQECRRAKEKLLSEDAPETMQVAVAGEGSSIFASLKTFDFKREEIQSAILDGFLPFVEIDSPPPERRRGIQSMGLPYAADAAVTKHILSFLKFAGKTLHNPAPIALPNKILFNGGALIPPILRQRIRDVVAKWNGGAIPDELESADFSLAVSQGAAYYGLARRGEAVRVKGGIANAYFLEVAAQDGKRLLCVMPRDTDEGVVRQLSDTCLLQANTPVSFPLHASATRLEDKLGDVVEDSDDITPLPPLQTILRFGRKTDKTDLKVTLSSQLNEIGTLDVWCETVDKSHRFPLSFVLRGTAQNDAGGPLREDIIDEAHAVKALSFIEEAFAQDAQSLNASFMTKLEEILDAPRNEWGAPILRRMADLLLQHIEWRAATPAHEARWLNLTGFALRPGTGRIGDELRIRNAWKLWKPGPLAAKNAAVQQNWFIFWRRLAGGLSAGQQEQLAGSLARELMPKDGKPPLKKGDQTALEQWRCIASMERMSSSFKMKCLQAFLNVATKLEDAAFWPVARFVERIPLHGTEDAMIPATKLEPQARLLLEYLQTAKQPRLALLALAAAITHTGVRTLDLSDSFRKKSLEILKKHNAPEDWLQALQTDKVANSFMTDLRGDSLPLGLSFS
;
A
#
# COMPACT_ATOMS: atom_id res chain seq x y z
N MET A 1 30.71 -12.69 21.73
CA MET A 1 30.79 -11.43 22.52
C MET A 1 31.41 -10.39 21.60
N LYS A 2 30.61 -9.62 20.86
CA LYS A 2 31.00 -8.31 20.35
C LYS A 2 30.25 -7.33 21.25
N SER A 3 30.98 -6.44 21.82
CA SER A 3 30.54 -5.38 22.70
C SER A 3 29.31 -4.69 22.15
N THR A 4 28.27 -4.58 22.96
CA THR A 4 27.32 -3.46 22.85
C THR A 4 28.18 -2.20 22.74
N GLU A 5 28.31 -1.65 21.55
CA GLU A 5 28.79 -0.29 21.37
C GLU A 5 27.82 0.59 22.17
N THR A 6 28.23 1.01 23.32
CA THR A 6 27.62 2.13 24.05
C THR A 6 27.81 3.33 23.12
N ILE A 7 26.78 3.69 22.37
CA ILE A 7 26.75 4.88 21.55
C ILE A 7 26.97 6.04 22.53
N ALA A 8 28.05 6.80 22.34
CA ALA A 8 28.29 8.01 23.11
C ALA A 8 27.03 8.88 23.05
N PRO A 9 26.56 9.42 24.17
CA PRO A 9 25.30 10.16 24.20
C PRO A 9 25.42 11.41 23.33
N SER A 10 24.61 11.49 22.26
CA SER A 10 24.55 12.68 21.41
C SER A 10 24.14 13.90 22.22
N ARG A 11 24.62 15.08 21.82
CA ARG A 11 24.28 16.34 22.46
C ARG A 11 22.79 16.68 22.33
N PHE A 12 22.19 16.41 21.16
CA PHE A 12 20.80 16.73 20.92
C PHE A 12 19.95 15.48 20.82
N LEU A 13 18.75 15.52 21.46
CA LEU A 13 17.64 14.62 21.19
C LEU A 13 16.71 15.35 20.21
N VAL A 14 16.51 14.79 19.02
CA VAL A 14 15.78 15.46 17.94
C VAL A 14 14.52 14.66 17.62
N GLY A 15 13.37 15.29 17.77
CA GLY A 15 12.07 14.76 17.32
C GLY A 15 11.72 15.35 15.96
N ILE A 16 11.38 14.48 15.02
CA ILE A 16 10.93 14.87 13.68
C ILE A 16 9.53 14.34 13.45
N ASP A 17 8.59 15.23 13.20
CA ASP A 17 7.29 14.85 12.65
C ASP A 17 7.36 14.89 11.12
N LEU A 18 7.18 13.72 10.50
CA LEU A 18 7.04 13.59 9.05
C LEU A 18 5.53 13.54 8.73
N GLY A 19 4.85 14.69 8.78
CA GLY A 19 3.41 14.77 8.58
C GLY A 19 2.96 14.70 7.13
N THR A 20 1.69 14.34 6.88
CA THR A 20 1.09 14.31 5.53
C THR A 20 1.02 15.70 4.92
N THR A 21 0.74 16.72 5.74
CA THR A 21 0.57 18.11 5.31
C THR A 21 1.76 18.98 5.63
N ASN A 22 2.36 18.83 6.82
CA ASN A 22 3.52 19.58 7.27
C ASN A 22 4.48 18.65 8.00
N CYS A 23 5.79 18.95 7.90
CA CYS A 23 6.82 18.40 8.76
C CYS A 23 7.24 19.42 9.79
N SER A 24 7.66 18.98 10.98
CA SER A 24 8.23 19.83 12.02
C SER A 24 9.39 19.17 12.74
N VAL A 25 10.24 19.97 13.36
CA VAL A 25 11.39 19.51 14.13
C VAL A 25 11.41 20.19 15.48
N CYS A 26 11.59 19.42 16.53
CA CYS A 26 11.83 19.89 17.88
C CYS A 26 13.07 19.21 18.46
N TYR A 27 13.77 19.82 19.38
CA TYR A 27 14.95 19.23 20.00
C TYR A 27 15.11 19.60 21.47
N ILE A 28 15.89 18.77 22.17
CA ILE A 28 16.36 19.01 23.54
C ILE A 28 17.89 19.07 23.48
N ASP A 29 18.51 20.15 24.01
CA ASP A 29 19.95 20.24 24.22
C ASP A 29 20.31 19.57 25.56
N MET A 30 21.03 18.46 25.49
CA MET A 30 21.41 17.71 26.69
C MET A 30 22.46 18.40 27.56
N THR A 31 23.01 19.54 27.11
CA THR A 31 23.86 20.39 27.94
C THR A 31 23.05 21.35 28.81
N GLU A 32 21.78 21.58 28.51
CA GLU A 32 20.88 22.40 29.32
C GLU A 32 20.37 21.62 30.55
N PRO A 33 20.51 22.13 31.77
CA PRO A 33 20.03 21.41 32.96
C PRO A 33 18.51 21.17 32.97
N GLU A 34 17.75 22.12 32.42
CA GLU A 34 16.29 22.10 32.44
C GLU A 34 15.68 21.18 31.38
N ARG A 35 16.48 20.64 30.44
CA ARG A 35 15.99 19.78 29.35
C ARG A 35 14.82 20.41 28.58
N ALA A 36 14.93 21.72 28.30
CA ALA A 36 13.85 22.43 27.62
C ALA A 36 13.63 21.92 26.19
N LEU A 37 12.36 21.91 25.76
CA LEU A 37 11.98 21.65 24.39
C LEU A 37 12.16 22.94 23.56
N HIS A 38 12.84 22.80 22.42
CA HIS A 38 13.09 23.88 21.49
C HIS A 38 12.52 23.54 20.11
N ASP A 39 11.65 24.39 19.60
CA ASP A 39 11.17 24.29 18.24
C ASP A 39 12.28 24.74 17.27
N PHE A 40 12.47 23.99 16.19
CA PHE A 40 13.50 24.27 15.20
C PHE A 40 12.89 24.95 13.96
N PRO A 41 13.17 26.25 13.73
CA PRO A 41 12.72 26.92 12.52
C PRO A 41 13.52 26.42 11.29
N VAL A 42 12.79 25.90 10.30
CA VAL A 42 13.32 25.33 9.06
C VAL A 42 13.45 26.44 8.01
N VAL A 43 14.66 26.70 7.56
CA VAL A 43 14.90 27.63 6.45
C VAL A 43 14.38 27.02 5.16
N GLN A 44 13.50 27.72 4.45
CA GLN A 44 12.89 27.25 3.21
C GLN A 44 12.64 28.43 2.25
N THR A 45 12.46 28.14 0.97
CA THR A 45 12.06 29.14 -0.02
C THR A 45 10.59 29.49 0.18
N VAL A 46 10.26 30.77 0.34
CA VAL A 46 8.89 31.27 0.51
C VAL A 46 8.39 32.03 -0.71
N ALA A 47 9.30 32.69 -1.44
CA ALA A 47 9.02 33.35 -2.72
C ALA A 47 10.23 33.20 -3.65
N VAL A 48 10.10 33.61 -4.90
CA VAL A 48 11.20 33.56 -5.89
C VAL A 48 12.43 34.33 -5.36
N GLY A 49 13.52 33.60 -5.06
CA GLY A 49 14.75 34.17 -4.52
C GLY A 49 14.68 34.60 -3.05
N GLU A 50 13.60 34.32 -2.35
CA GLU A 50 13.42 34.69 -0.93
C GLU A 50 13.33 33.45 -0.05
N THR A 51 14.04 33.47 1.08
CA THR A 51 14.00 32.39 2.08
C THR A 51 13.54 32.94 3.44
N ALA A 52 12.79 32.14 4.17
CA ALA A 52 12.41 32.41 5.56
C ALA A 52 12.63 31.15 6.41
N ALA A 53 12.74 31.34 7.72
CA ALA A 53 12.78 30.26 8.69
C ALA A 53 11.41 30.14 9.37
N GLU A 54 10.71 29.03 9.12
CA GLU A 54 9.36 28.77 9.64
C GLU A 54 9.37 27.49 10.47
N THR A 55 8.55 27.38 11.50
CA THR A 55 8.46 26.20 12.37
C THR A 55 7.88 24.97 11.66
N LEU A 56 7.11 25.20 10.60
CA LEU A 56 6.51 24.16 9.77
C LEU A 56 7.12 24.16 8.37
N LEU A 57 7.47 22.97 7.87
CA LEU A 57 7.83 22.74 6.49
C LEU A 57 6.66 22.02 5.80
N PRO A 58 5.88 22.68 4.93
CA PRO A 58 4.83 22.01 4.16
C PRO A 58 5.35 20.79 3.40
N SER A 59 4.69 19.62 3.53
CA SER A 59 5.08 18.34 2.94
C SER A 59 4.75 18.28 1.44
N PHE A 60 5.35 19.20 0.67
CA PHE A 60 5.15 19.35 -0.76
C PHE A 60 6.50 19.45 -1.48
N CYS A 61 6.55 18.83 -2.69
CA CYS A 61 7.63 19.08 -3.65
C CYS A 61 7.02 19.69 -4.92
N TYR A 62 7.69 20.71 -5.47
CA TYR A 62 7.37 21.26 -6.78
C TYR A 62 8.50 20.93 -7.75
N LEU A 63 8.15 20.35 -8.90
CA LEU A 63 9.07 19.91 -9.94
C LEU A 63 9.07 20.95 -11.09
N PRO A 64 9.97 21.93 -11.09
CA PRO A 64 9.93 22.99 -12.09
C PRO A 64 10.22 22.46 -13.49
N GLY A 65 9.52 23.03 -14.48
CA GLY A 65 9.86 22.88 -15.89
C GLY A 65 11.07 23.75 -16.27
N GLU A 66 11.62 23.50 -17.43
CA GLU A 66 12.87 24.17 -17.91
C GLU A 66 12.78 25.70 -17.93
N HIS A 67 11.56 26.25 -18.10
CA HIS A 67 11.32 27.70 -18.22
C HIS A 67 10.33 28.24 -17.17
N ASP A 68 9.98 27.43 -16.15
CA ASP A 68 8.98 27.84 -15.15
C ASP A 68 9.49 28.92 -14.18
N LEU A 69 10.78 28.93 -13.92
CA LEU A 69 11.42 29.76 -12.91
C LEU A 69 12.69 30.43 -13.44
N PRO A 70 13.00 31.66 -12.99
CA PRO A 70 14.29 32.30 -13.28
C PRO A 70 15.46 31.56 -12.61
N GLU A 71 16.68 31.80 -13.07
CA GLU A 71 17.89 31.25 -12.43
C GLU A 71 17.97 31.64 -10.95
N ASN A 72 18.42 30.72 -10.12
CA ASN A 72 18.54 30.86 -8.66
C ASN A 72 17.24 31.17 -7.92
N ALA A 73 16.06 31.01 -8.55
CA ALA A 73 14.75 31.23 -7.92
C ALA A 73 14.53 30.40 -6.64
N LEU A 74 15.14 29.23 -6.57
CA LEU A 74 15.01 28.25 -5.48
C LEU A 74 16.26 28.20 -4.59
N SER A 75 17.20 29.16 -4.72
CA SER A 75 18.47 29.16 -4.01
C SER A 75 18.28 29.07 -2.48
N LEU A 76 19.00 28.14 -1.86
CA LEU A 76 19.03 27.90 -0.42
C LEU A 76 20.46 28.11 0.10
N PRO A 77 20.67 28.38 1.39
CA PRO A 77 22.00 28.60 1.95
C PRO A 77 23.01 27.47 1.71
N TRP A 78 22.53 26.24 1.54
CA TRP A 78 23.33 25.03 1.32
C TRP A 78 23.32 24.53 -0.14
N ASP A 79 22.39 25.01 -0.97
CA ASP A 79 22.29 24.65 -2.38
C ASP A 79 21.85 25.86 -3.22
N ARG A 80 22.70 26.28 -4.16
CA ARG A 80 22.41 27.44 -5.01
C ARG A 80 21.46 27.16 -6.17
N SER A 81 21.32 25.89 -6.56
CA SER A 81 20.53 25.49 -7.73
C SER A 81 19.78 24.19 -7.48
N PRO A 82 18.83 24.16 -6.52
CA PRO A 82 18.04 22.97 -6.26
C PRO A 82 17.23 22.55 -7.48
N LYS A 83 17.17 21.25 -7.75
CA LYS A 83 16.38 20.69 -8.87
C LYS A 83 14.88 20.74 -8.66
N LEU A 84 14.44 20.87 -7.43
CA LEU A 84 13.05 20.96 -7.01
C LEU A 84 12.91 21.87 -5.79
N ALA A 85 11.73 22.40 -5.57
CA ALA A 85 11.42 23.10 -4.33
C ALA A 85 10.74 22.16 -3.34
N VAL A 86 11.03 22.37 -2.03
CA VAL A 86 10.35 21.71 -0.91
C VAL A 86 9.72 22.81 -0.03
N GLY A 87 8.56 22.52 0.55
CA GLY A 87 7.96 23.37 1.56
C GLY A 87 7.01 24.43 1.00
N HIS A 88 7.06 25.64 1.57
CA HIS A 88 6.11 26.73 1.33
C HIS A 88 5.98 27.10 -0.16
N PHE A 89 7.11 27.38 -0.81
CA PHE A 89 7.11 27.73 -2.24
C PHE A 89 6.53 26.60 -3.09
N ALA A 90 6.87 25.33 -2.77
CA ALA A 90 6.34 24.18 -3.48
C ALA A 90 4.82 24.11 -3.40
N ARG A 91 4.22 24.35 -2.23
CA ARG A 91 2.78 24.41 -2.02
C ARG A 91 2.12 25.53 -2.83
N GLU A 92 2.64 26.75 -2.72
CA GLU A 92 2.04 27.94 -3.36
C GLU A 92 2.15 27.89 -4.89
N GLN A 93 3.33 27.49 -5.41
CA GLN A 93 3.55 27.37 -6.86
C GLN A 93 2.81 26.16 -7.44
N GLY A 94 2.79 25.05 -6.71
CA GLY A 94 2.08 23.86 -7.10
C GLY A 94 0.56 24.03 -7.13
N ALA A 95 -0.02 24.90 -6.28
CA ALA A 95 -1.43 25.26 -6.38
C ALA A 95 -1.77 25.91 -7.74
N ARG A 96 -0.79 26.58 -8.39
CA ARG A 96 -0.94 27.19 -9.72
C ARG A 96 -0.72 26.18 -10.84
N ILE A 97 0.18 25.20 -10.64
CA ILE A 97 0.56 24.16 -11.61
C ILE A 97 0.48 22.78 -10.93
N PRO A 98 -0.74 22.25 -10.66
CA PRO A 98 -0.93 21.02 -9.89
C PRO A 98 -0.30 19.77 -10.50
N GLU A 99 -0.11 19.73 -11.81
CA GLU A 99 0.54 18.62 -12.53
C GLU A 99 2.04 18.48 -12.20
N ARG A 100 2.64 19.46 -11.54
CA ARG A 100 4.04 19.47 -11.09
C ARG A 100 4.17 19.44 -9.55
N LEU A 101 3.04 19.32 -8.85
CA LEU A 101 2.99 19.29 -7.40
C LEU A 101 2.94 17.85 -6.88
N VAL A 102 3.90 17.49 -6.06
CA VAL A 102 3.86 16.27 -5.26
C VAL A 102 3.38 16.63 -3.85
N GLY A 103 2.30 16.04 -3.41
CA GLY A 103 1.75 16.18 -2.05
C GLY A 103 1.30 14.83 -1.51
N SER A 104 0.99 14.79 -0.22
CA SER A 104 0.48 13.61 0.50
C SER A 104 1.39 12.35 0.33
N ALA A 105 2.71 12.53 0.13
CA ALA A 105 3.63 11.43 -0.12
C ALA A 105 3.58 10.35 0.98
N LYS A 106 3.37 10.75 2.23
CA LYS A 106 3.21 9.85 3.37
C LYS A 106 2.01 8.90 3.22
N SER A 107 0.86 9.40 2.77
CA SER A 107 -0.32 8.56 2.52
C SER A 107 -0.07 7.54 1.41
N TRP A 108 0.73 7.92 0.41
CA TRP A 108 1.15 7.01 -0.66
C TRP A 108 2.08 5.89 -0.18
N LEU A 109 2.85 6.07 0.91
CA LEU A 109 3.64 4.99 1.52
C LEU A 109 2.76 3.86 2.07
N ALA A 110 1.53 4.15 2.48
CA ALA A 110 0.58 3.16 2.97
C ALA A 110 -0.29 2.53 1.86
N HIS A 111 -0.30 3.10 0.65
CA HIS A 111 -1.18 2.64 -0.42
C HIS A 111 -0.68 1.35 -1.08
N ALA A 112 -1.28 0.20 -0.74
CA ALA A 112 -0.91 -1.12 -1.28
C ALA A 112 -1.25 -1.31 -2.77
N GLY A 113 -2.15 -0.51 -3.35
CA GLY A 113 -2.59 -0.61 -4.75
C GLY A 113 -1.59 -0.09 -5.79
N VAL A 114 -0.44 0.48 -5.35
CA VAL A 114 0.58 1.06 -6.24
C VAL A 114 1.98 0.54 -5.92
N GLU A 115 2.88 0.69 -6.89
CA GLU A 115 4.32 0.40 -6.70
C GLU A 115 5.00 1.59 -5.98
N ARG A 116 4.97 1.57 -4.65
CA ARG A 116 5.41 2.67 -3.76
C ARG A 116 6.87 3.11 -3.93
N THR A 117 7.70 2.30 -4.56
CA THR A 117 9.12 2.59 -4.84
C THR A 117 9.37 3.10 -6.25
N LYS A 118 8.33 3.14 -7.12
CA LYS A 118 8.42 3.67 -8.47
C LYS A 118 8.08 5.17 -8.53
N PRO A 119 8.59 5.91 -9.55
CA PRO A 119 8.30 7.33 -9.75
C PRO A 119 6.87 7.50 -10.29
N ILE A 120 5.89 7.54 -9.39
CA ILE A 120 4.45 7.67 -9.71
C ILE A 120 3.87 9.05 -9.35
N LEU A 121 4.63 9.91 -8.68
CA LEU A 121 4.20 11.23 -8.24
C LEU A 121 4.86 12.35 -9.06
N PRO A 122 4.10 13.41 -9.42
CA PRO A 122 2.69 13.66 -9.14
C PRO A 122 1.77 12.63 -9.80
N TRP A 123 0.71 12.21 -9.10
CA TRP A 123 -0.23 11.21 -9.62
C TRP A 123 -0.91 11.67 -10.90
N GLY A 124 -0.82 10.85 -11.95
CA GLY A 124 -1.33 11.21 -13.28
C GLY A 124 -0.48 12.22 -14.05
N GLY A 125 0.67 12.63 -13.52
CA GLY A 125 1.64 13.49 -14.21
C GLY A 125 2.40 12.75 -15.31
N GLU A 126 2.92 13.50 -16.30
CA GLU A 126 3.72 13.00 -17.42
C GLU A 126 5.08 13.71 -17.49
N LEU A 127 5.79 13.75 -16.37
CA LEU A 127 7.04 14.50 -16.25
C LEU A 127 8.31 13.65 -16.54
N GLY A 128 8.13 12.40 -17.02
CA GLY A 128 9.25 11.50 -17.34
C GLY A 128 10.16 11.27 -16.14
N ASP A 129 11.47 11.48 -16.34
CA ASP A 129 12.49 11.26 -15.32
C ASP A 129 12.43 12.24 -14.12
N GLN A 130 11.58 13.28 -14.18
CA GLN A 130 11.39 14.20 -13.07
C GLN A 130 10.40 13.66 -12.01
N MET A 131 9.62 12.62 -12.33
CA MET A 131 8.68 12.05 -11.37
C MET A 131 9.41 11.44 -10.16
N LEU A 132 8.74 11.47 -8.99
CA LEU A 132 9.27 10.93 -7.74
C LEU A 132 8.47 9.69 -7.31
N SER A 133 9.15 8.76 -6.64
CA SER A 133 8.44 7.74 -5.87
C SER A 133 7.95 8.34 -4.54
N PRO A 134 6.93 7.74 -3.88
CA PRO A 134 6.54 8.12 -2.53
C PRO A 134 7.72 8.12 -1.54
N VAL A 135 8.63 7.16 -1.68
CA VAL A 135 9.85 7.07 -0.85
C VAL A 135 10.80 8.22 -1.16
N ASP A 136 11.00 8.57 -2.45
CA ASP A 136 11.89 9.68 -2.83
C ASP A 136 11.32 11.03 -2.38
N ALA A 137 10.01 11.24 -2.52
CA ALA A 137 9.37 12.47 -2.05
C ALA A 137 9.50 12.64 -0.54
N SER A 138 9.28 11.56 0.24
CA SER A 138 9.47 11.58 1.70
C SER A 138 10.95 11.81 2.06
N ALA A 139 11.89 11.25 1.29
CA ALA A 139 13.31 11.50 1.48
C ALA A 139 13.68 12.97 1.23
N GLN A 140 13.07 13.64 0.23
CA GLN A 140 13.30 15.06 -0.04
C GLN A 140 12.91 15.95 1.14
N TYR A 141 11.80 15.65 1.83
CA TYR A 141 11.42 16.38 3.04
C TYR A 141 12.48 16.22 4.14
N LEU A 142 12.89 14.98 4.43
CA LEU A 142 13.88 14.67 5.45
C LEU A 142 15.26 15.21 5.12
N GLU A 143 15.67 15.19 3.85
CA GLU A 143 16.93 15.76 3.37
C GLU A 143 16.95 17.29 3.54
N HIS A 144 15.83 17.96 3.26
CA HIS A 144 15.69 19.39 3.48
C HIS A 144 15.82 19.74 4.97
N LEU A 145 15.12 19.01 5.85
CA LEU A 145 15.23 19.20 7.31
C LEU A 145 16.67 18.99 7.79
N LYS A 146 17.34 17.95 7.28
CA LYS A 146 18.74 17.65 7.60
C LYS A 146 19.67 18.78 7.18
N HIS A 147 19.52 19.30 5.99
CA HIS A 147 20.38 20.40 5.51
C HIS A 147 20.15 21.69 6.29
N ALA A 148 18.89 22.01 6.63
CA ALA A 148 18.56 23.15 7.47
C ALA A 148 19.19 23.03 8.88
N TRP A 149 19.11 21.83 9.48
CA TRP A 149 19.77 21.52 10.76
C TRP A 149 21.29 21.65 10.65
N ASP A 150 21.89 21.01 9.67
CA ASP A 150 23.35 20.99 9.48
C ASP A 150 23.90 22.40 9.25
N GLN A 151 23.18 23.24 8.50
CA GLN A 151 23.54 24.64 8.31
C GLN A 151 23.61 25.41 9.62
N ARG A 152 22.70 25.14 10.58
CA ARG A 152 22.67 25.83 11.87
C ARG A 152 23.67 25.28 12.87
N PHE A 153 23.83 23.95 12.95
CA PHE A 153 24.54 23.29 14.04
C PHE A 153 25.90 22.65 13.65
N ALA A 154 26.29 22.66 12.38
CA ALA A 154 27.55 22.02 11.95
C ALA A 154 28.82 22.55 12.65
N LYS A 155 28.80 23.79 13.12
CA LYS A 155 29.92 24.43 13.84
C LYS A 155 29.96 24.08 15.31
N ILE A 156 28.88 23.55 15.85
CA ILE A 156 28.78 23.10 17.24
C ILE A 156 29.31 21.67 17.28
N LYS A 157 30.05 21.37 18.32
CA LYS A 157 30.61 20.04 18.56
C LYS A 157 30.09 19.51 19.90
N ASP A 158 29.92 18.21 19.99
CA ASP A 158 29.68 17.51 21.24
C ASP A 158 30.96 17.39 22.07
N GLU A 159 30.87 16.69 23.22
CA GLU A 159 32.01 16.53 24.16
C GLU A 159 33.20 15.78 23.52
N ASP A 160 32.95 14.88 22.56
CA ASP A 160 33.97 14.11 21.85
C ASP A 160 34.57 14.89 20.67
N GLY A 161 34.11 16.12 20.42
CA GLY A 161 34.56 16.96 19.33
C GLY A 161 33.92 16.64 17.98
N THR A 162 32.88 15.78 17.94
CA THR A 162 32.11 15.43 16.74
C THR A 162 31.15 16.58 16.38
N PRO A 163 31.07 17.00 15.11
CA PRO A 163 30.11 18.03 14.70
C PRO A 163 28.67 17.58 14.95
N CYS A 164 27.83 18.48 15.46
CA CYS A 164 26.42 18.21 15.78
C CYS A 164 25.53 18.20 14.52
N LEU A 165 25.97 17.51 13.47
CA LEU A 165 25.17 17.24 12.29
C LEU A 165 23.99 16.32 12.64
N LEU A 166 22.87 16.44 11.94
CA LEU A 166 21.65 15.70 12.29
C LEU A 166 21.85 14.18 12.33
N HIS A 167 22.61 13.61 11.40
CA HIS A 167 22.88 12.17 11.37
C HIS A 167 23.79 11.68 12.52
N ASN A 168 24.43 12.58 13.26
CA ASN A 168 25.21 12.27 14.46
C ASN A 168 24.37 12.37 15.74
N GLN A 169 23.14 12.91 15.65
CA GLN A 169 22.26 13.08 16.78
C GLN A 169 21.34 11.86 16.98
N GLN A 170 20.73 11.75 18.14
CA GLN A 170 19.67 10.79 18.40
C GLN A 170 18.37 11.33 17.83
N VAL A 171 17.91 10.74 16.70
CA VAL A 171 16.70 11.16 15.99
C VAL A 171 15.55 10.22 16.31
N VAL A 172 14.40 10.79 16.69
CA VAL A 172 13.12 10.11 16.82
C VAL A 172 12.20 10.61 15.72
N LEU A 173 11.79 9.72 14.82
CA LEU A 173 10.93 10.01 13.68
C LEU A 173 9.53 9.44 13.92
N THR A 174 8.49 10.21 13.62
CA THR A 174 7.12 9.78 13.84
C THR A 174 6.52 9.07 12.65
N VAL A 175 5.63 8.12 12.93
CA VAL A 175 4.83 7.39 11.94
C VAL A 175 3.40 7.25 12.44
N PRO A 176 2.38 7.16 11.56
CA PRO A 176 1.03 6.81 12.00
C PRO A 176 1.02 5.49 12.76
N ALA A 177 0.21 5.41 13.81
CA ALA A 177 0.07 4.18 14.60
C ALA A 177 -0.43 3.00 13.75
N SER A 178 -1.19 3.32 12.74
CA SER A 178 -1.84 2.42 11.81
C SER A 178 -0.97 1.94 10.63
N PHE A 179 0.29 2.45 10.49
CA PHE A 179 1.19 1.99 9.42
C PHE A 179 1.51 0.50 9.58
N ASP A 180 1.33 -0.25 8.48
CA ASP A 180 1.80 -1.62 8.38
C ASP A 180 3.34 -1.69 8.37
N GLU A 181 3.91 -2.88 8.56
CA GLU A 181 5.36 -3.10 8.56
C GLU A 181 6.03 -2.62 7.27
N THR A 182 5.33 -2.73 6.13
CA THR A 182 5.85 -2.27 4.84
C THR A 182 5.96 -0.73 4.79
N ALA A 183 4.93 -0.02 5.23
CA ALA A 183 4.94 1.45 5.26
C ALA A 183 5.99 1.98 6.26
N ARG A 184 6.16 1.33 7.41
CA ARG A 184 7.23 1.63 8.39
C ARG A 184 8.61 1.44 7.76
N GLU A 185 8.87 0.32 7.11
CA GLU A 185 10.16 0.05 6.44
C GLU A 185 10.42 1.04 5.30
N LEU A 186 9.42 1.40 4.49
CA LEU A 186 9.57 2.41 3.44
C LEU A 186 9.87 3.81 4.01
N THR A 187 9.31 4.16 5.18
CA THR A 187 9.66 5.39 5.90
C THR A 187 11.12 5.37 6.35
N VAL A 188 11.59 4.24 6.89
CA VAL A 188 13.01 4.05 7.24
C VAL A 188 13.92 4.14 6.01
N GLN A 189 13.51 3.58 4.87
CA GLN A 189 14.25 3.71 3.61
C GLN A 189 14.34 5.16 3.16
N ALA A 190 13.26 5.94 3.28
CA ALA A 190 13.28 7.38 2.98
C ALA A 190 14.26 8.13 3.89
N ALA A 191 14.26 7.84 5.20
CA ALA A 191 15.19 8.42 6.15
C ALA A 191 16.66 8.04 5.85
N ARG A 192 16.93 6.79 5.50
CA ARG A 192 18.28 6.34 5.08
C ARG A 192 18.74 7.02 3.79
N LYS A 193 17.84 7.23 2.81
CA LYS A 193 18.15 8.00 1.60
C LYS A 193 18.52 9.45 1.92
N ALA A 194 17.86 10.07 2.89
CA ALA A 194 18.18 11.39 3.40
C ALA A 194 19.49 11.42 4.26
N GLY A 195 20.14 10.27 4.47
CA GLY A 195 21.36 10.16 5.25
C GLY A 195 21.16 10.01 6.75
N LEU A 196 19.93 9.70 7.20
CA LEU A 196 19.59 9.42 8.58
C LEU A 196 19.58 7.90 8.81
N SER A 197 20.69 7.34 9.27
CA SER A 197 20.82 5.88 9.48
C SER A 197 20.54 5.44 10.92
N LYS A 198 20.70 6.34 11.90
CA LYS A 198 20.46 6.10 13.32
C LYS A 198 19.17 6.80 13.74
N LEU A 199 18.06 6.10 13.69
CA LEU A 199 16.77 6.65 14.09
C LEU A 199 15.95 5.65 14.91
N THR A 200 15.04 6.19 15.70
CA THR A 200 14.00 5.45 16.40
C THR A 200 12.66 5.89 15.83
N LEU A 201 11.69 4.99 15.68
CA LEU A 201 10.33 5.34 15.31
C LEU A 201 9.45 5.47 16.55
N ILE A 202 8.50 6.40 16.52
CA ILE A 202 7.41 6.51 17.49
C ILE A 202 6.09 6.75 16.76
N GLU A 203 5.00 6.24 17.30
CA GLU A 203 3.67 6.46 16.74
C GLU A 203 3.15 7.86 17.09
N GLU A 204 2.51 8.54 16.12
CA GLU A 204 2.03 9.93 16.25
C GLU A 204 1.12 10.17 17.45
N PRO A 205 0.07 9.33 17.73
CA PRO A 205 -0.77 9.54 18.90
C PRO A 205 0.00 9.37 20.22
N LEU A 206 0.99 8.46 20.23
CA LEU A 206 1.83 8.28 21.40
C LEU A 206 2.79 9.47 21.59
N ALA A 207 3.33 10.02 20.51
CA ALA A 207 4.13 11.24 20.54
C ALA A 207 3.28 12.42 21.03
N ALA A 208 2.04 12.59 20.57
CA ALA A 208 1.12 13.62 21.07
C ALA A 208 0.89 13.49 22.59
N PHE A 209 0.75 12.25 23.09
CA PHE A 209 0.63 12.01 24.52
C PHE A 209 1.92 12.37 25.32
N TYR A 210 3.10 12.09 24.73
CA TYR A 210 4.38 12.50 25.31
C TYR A 210 4.55 14.03 25.31
N ALA A 211 4.02 14.75 24.31
CA ALA A 211 4.02 16.20 24.32
C ALA A 211 3.15 16.76 25.46
N TRP A 212 1.97 16.14 25.69
CA TRP A 212 1.14 16.49 26.82
C TRP A 212 1.86 16.23 28.16
N LEU A 213 2.57 15.10 28.31
CA LEU A 213 3.39 14.82 29.49
C LEU A 213 4.51 15.85 29.66
N ALA A 214 5.19 16.24 28.59
CA ALA A 214 6.24 17.24 28.62
C ALA A 214 5.72 18.62 29.08
N ALA A 215 4.57 19.06 28.55
CA ALA A 215 3.93 20.31 28.94
C ALA A 215 3.45 20.30 30.40
N ASN A 216 3.18 19.13 30.98
CA ASN A 216 2.63 18.95 32.31
C ASN A 216 3.54 18.16 33.25
N GLN A 217 4.86 18.09 32.99
CA GLN A 217 5.79 17.22 33.70
C GLN A 217 5.77 17.38 35.24
N ASN A 218 5.40 18.55 35.76
CA ASN A 218 5.37 18.84 37.20
C ASN A 218 4.01 18.52 37.84
N ASP A 219 2.91 18.46 37.11
CA ASP A 219 1.54 18.38 37.64
C ASP A 219 0.62 17.37 36.93
N TRP A 220 1.12 16.59 35.97
CA TRP A 220 0.32 15.64 35.20
C TRP A 220 -0.48 14.67 36.08
N LYS A 221 0.09 14.23 37.24
CA LYS A 221 -0.61 13.37 38.20
C LYS A 221 -1.80 14.05 38.91
N GLN A 222 -1.90 15.36 38.81
CA GLN A 222 -3.07 16.10 39.31
C GLN A 222 -4.18 16.23 38.26
N LYS A 223 -3.82 16.02 36.98
CA LYS A 223 -4.74 16.13 35.85
C LYS A 223 -5.38 14.81 35.46
N VAL A 224 -4.81 13.69 35.92
CA VAL A 224 -5.34 12.34 35.69
C VAL A 224 -5.38 11.54 36.99
N SER A 225 -6.23 10.52 37.04
CA SER A 225 -6.42 9.64 38.20
C SER A 225 -6.20 8.19 37.82
N VAL A 226 -5.83 7.36 38.78
CA VAL A 226 -5.79 5.90 38.56
C VAL A 226 -7.19 5.41 38.14
N GLY A 227 -7.23 4.62 37.09
CA GLY A 227 -8.45 4.13 36.44
C GLY A 227 -8.98 5.01 35.31
N ASP A 228 -8.36 6.19 35.06
CA ASP A 228 -8.72 7.01 33.89
C ASP A 228 -8.39 6.26 32.59
N VAL A 229 -9.33 6.38 31.64
CA VAL A 229 -9.19 5.90 30.26
C VAL A 229 -9.07 7.11 29.35
N VAL A 230 -7.91 7.33 28.78
CA VAL A 230 -7.61 8.44 27.87
C VAL A 230 -7.72 7.97 26.44
N LEU A 231 -8.64 8.58 25.68
CA LEU A 231 -8.70 8.41 24.23
C LEU A 231 -7.83 9.50 23.58
N VAL A 232 -6.82 9.10 22.83
CA VAL A 232 -6.06 9.99 21.95
C VAL A 232 -6.68 9.93 20.56
N VAL A 233 -7.10 11.08 20.05
CA VAL A 233 -7.72 11.25 18.72
C VAL A 233 -6.81 12.13 17.89
N ASP A 234 -6.15 11.56 16.91
CA ASP A 234 -5.30 12.29 15.97
C ASP A 234 -5.95 12.31 14.59
N ILE A 235 -6.43 13.48 14.14
CA ILE A 235 -6.99 13.67 12.80
C ILE A 235 -6.10 14.65 12.04
N GLY A 236 -5.23 14.08 11.23
CA GLY A 236 -4.31 14.82 10.36
C GLY A 236 -4.96 15.27 9.06
N GLY A 237 -4.11 15.63 8.07
CA GLY A 237 -4.57 15.94 6.72
C GLY A 237 -5.10 14.72 5.98
N GLY A 238 -4.42 13.59 6.09
CA GLY A 238 -4.73 12.37 5.30
C GLY A 238 -5.22 11.18 6.12
N THR A 239 -4.96 11.14 7.43
CA THR A 239 -5.22 9.97 8.29
C THR A 239 -5.95 10.35 9.57
N THR A 240 -6.64 9.35 10.14
CA THR A 240 -7.17 9.37 11.51
C THR A 240 -6.55 8.20 12.27
N ASP A 241 -5.89 8.50 13.37
CA ASP A 241 -5.26 7.55 14.27
C ASP A 241 -5.88 7.63 15.66
N LEU A 242 -6.19 6.47 16.25
CA LEU A 242 -6.85 6.34 17.54
C LEU A 242 -5.99 5.49 18.49
N THR A 243 -5.85 5.93 19.72
CA THR A 243 -5.11 5.16 20.75
C THR A 243 -5.82 5.28 22.11
N ILE A 244 -5.87 4.18 22.87
CA ILE A 244 -6.29 4.18 24.28
C ILE A 244 -5.06 4.04 25.18
N VAL A 245 -4.96 4.96 26.15
CA VAL A 245 -4.01 4.88 27.27
C VAL A 245 -4.82 4.76 28.55
N GLU A 246 -4.52 3.76 29.36
CA GLU A 246 -5.10 3.56 30.71
C GLU A 246 -4.10 3.97 31.78
N ILE A 247 -4.59 4.65 32.81
CA ILE A 247 -3.80 5.01 33.97
C ILE A 247 -3.97 3.90 35.00
N GLU A 248 -3.02 2.99 35.08
CA GLU A 248 -3.03 1.86 36.00
C GLU A 248 -2.52 2.25 37.43
N ASP A 249 -2.48 1.30 38.33
CA ASP A 249 -1.97 1.49 39.65
C ASP A 249 -0.58 2.14 39.66
N ASP A 250 -0.28 2.88 40.72
CA ASP A 250 0.94 3.70 40.87
C ASP A 250 1.18 4.73 39.76
N TYR A 251 0.08 5.18 39.10
CA TYR A 251 0.14 6.09 37.95
C TYR A 251 0.98 5.53 36.81
N THR A 252 0.96 4.21 36.63
CA THR A 252 1.56 3.57 35.48
C THR A 252 0.70 3.89 34.24
N LEU A 253 1.32 4.58 33.29
CA LEU A 253 0.69 4.88 31.99
C LEU A 253 0.86 3.66 31.08
N ARG A 254 -0.25 3.08 30.63
CA ARG A 254 -0.20 1.91 29.73
C ARG A 254 -1.06 2.10 28.50
N ARG A 255 -0.44 1.95 27.32
CA ARG A 255 -1.17 1.88 26.04
C ARG A 255 -1.89 0.54 25.94
N LYS A 256 -3.23 0.58 25.77
CA LYS A 256 -4.09 -0.62 25.73
C LYS A 256 -4.52 -1.02 24.33
N ALA A 257 -4.79 -0.04 23.45
CA ALA A 257 -5.27 -0.32 22.11
C ALA A 257 -4.77 0.73 21.13
N VAL A 258 -4.63 0.32 19.87
CA VAL A 258 -4.35 1.16 18.71
C VAL A 258 -5.40 0.85 17.65
N GLY A 259 -5.91 1.88 16.96
CA GLY A 259 -6.91 1.76 15.91
C GLY A 259 -6.35 1.20 14.59
N GLU A 260 -7.25 0.76 13.71
CA GLU A 260 -6.91 0.38 12.34
C GLU A 260 -6.49 1.61 11.51
N HIS A 261 -5.80 1.37 10.39
CA HIS A 261 -5.39 2.43 9.48
C HIS A 261 -6.59 3.05 8.77
N LEU A 262 -6.86 4.31 9.04
CA LEU A 262 -7.93 5.06 8.41
C LEU A 262 -7.34 6.16 7.53
N LEU A 263 -7.39 5.99 6.20
CA LEU A 263 -7.16 7.06 5.25
C LEU A 263 -8.41 7.97 5.22
N LEU A 264 -8.56 8.76 6.25
CA LEU A 264 -9.67 9.67 6.48
C LEU A 264 -9.18 10.86 7.30
N GLY A 265 -9.24 12.06 6.74
CA GLY A 265 -8.70 13.25 7.37
C GLY A 265 -9.20 14.53 6.71
N GLY A 266 -8.47 15.61 6.90
CA GLY A 266 -8.78 16.94 6.37
C GLY A 266 -8.91 17.00 4.86
N ASP A 267 -8.13 16.18 4.12
CA ASP A 267 -8.19 16.10 2.65
C ASP A 267 -9.55 15.56 2.16
N ASN A 268 -10.16 14.62 2.91
CA ASN A 268 -11.51 14.13 2.61
C ASN A 268 -12.58 15.21 2.80
N MET A 269 -12.42 16.04 3.82
CA MET A 269 -13.30 17.19 4.05
C MET A 269 -13.18 18.18 2.89
N ASP A 270 -11.96 18.49 2.42
CA ASP A 270 -11.69 19.39 1.30
C ASP A 270 -12.34 18.86 0.00
N MET A 271 -12.20 17.57 -0.27
CA MET A 271 -12.81 16.92 -1.44
C MET A 271 -14.34 16.93 -1.37
N THR A 272 -14.92 16.75 -0.20
CA THR A 272 -16.38 16.83 -0.01
C THR A 272 -16.90 18.21 -0.35
N LEU A 273 -16.24 19.25 0.14
CA LEU A 273 -16.59 20.64 -0.18
C LEU A 273 -16.40 20.92 -1.69
N ALA A 274 -15.31 20.44 -2.28
CA ALA A 274 -15.08 20.56 -3.72
C ALA A 274 -16.18 19.86 -4.53
N HIS A 275 -16.68 18.73 -4.07
CA HIS A 275 -17.78 18.02 -4.72
C HIS A 275 -19.12 18.77 -4.62
N ILE A 276 -19.39 19.43 -3.49
CA ILE A 276 -20.55 20.30 -3.33
C ILE A 276 -20.51 21.44 -4.35
N ALA A 277 -19.37 22.14 -4.48
CA ALA A 277 -19.21 23.23 -5.43
C ALA A 277 -19.30 22.75 -6.88
N GLU A 278 -18.64 21.64 -7.23
CA GLU A 278 -18.69 21.04 -8.58
C GLU A 278 -20.13 20.65 -8.97
N THR A 279 -20.86 20.04 -8.04
CA THR A 279 -22.25 19.61 -8.26
C THR A 279 -23.15 20.80 -8.55
N SER A 280 -22.94 21.92 -7.85
CA SER A 280 -23.71 23.14 -8.08
C SER A 280 -23.54 23.68 -9.51
N TRP A 281 -22.37 23.52 -10.08
CA TRP A 281 -22.08 23.93 -11.48
C TRP A 281 -22.59 22.93 -12.53
N LYS A 282 -23.11 21.77 -12.12
CA LYS A 282 -23.61 20.71 -13.04
C LYS A 282 -22.60 20.31 -14.11
N THR A 283 -21.32 20.38 -13.82
CA THR A 283 -20.23 20.14 -14.75
C THR A 283 -19.10 19.44 -14.00
N LYS A 284 -18.66 18.26 -14.50
CA LYS A 284 -17.49 17.58 -13.96
C LYS A 284 -16.23 18.29 -14.45
N LEU A 285 -15.39 18.73 -13.52
CA LEU A 285 -14.17 19.46 -13.83
C LEU A 285 -13.06 18.49 -14.31
N PRO A 286 -12.19 18.91 -15.25
CA PRO A 286 -10.93 18.23 -15.51
C PRO A 286 -10.09 18.12 -14.24
N GLN A 287 -9.18 17.12 -14.17
CA GLN A 287 -8.37 16.83 -13.00
C GLN A 287 -7.59 18.05 -12.47
N ARG A 288 -7.02 18.86 -13.36
CA ARG A 288 -6.30 20.09 -13.01
C ARG A 288 -7.18 21.11 -12.26
N GLN A 289 -8.37 21.38 -12.82
CA GLN A 289 -9.33 22.29 -12.20
C GLN A 289 -9.89 21.73 -10.88
N TRP A 290 -10.12 20.41 -10.83
CA TRP A 290 -10.54 19.73 -9.62
C TRP A 290 -9.51 19.86 -8.48
N SER A 291 -8.23 19.58 -8.76
CA SER A 291 -7.15 19.73 -7.76
C SER A 291 -7.07 21.17 -7.23
N ARG A 292 -7.22 22.16 -8.12
CA ARG A 292 -7.26 23.57 -7.72
C ARG A 292 -8.49 23.88 -6.86
N LEU A 293 -9.67 23.36 -7.20
CA LEU A 293 -10.87 23.50 -6.39
C LEU A 293 -10.70 22.94 -4.99
N CYS A 294 -10.09 21.76 -4.85
CA CYS A 294 -9.79 21.16 -3.54
C CYS A 294 -8.88 22.08 -2.70
N GLN A 295 -7.85 22.70 -3.29
CA GLN A 295 -7.01 23.64 -2.56
C GLN A 295 -7.76 24.91 -2.13
N GLU A 296 -8.63 25.47 -2.97
CA GLU A 296 -9.47 26.59 -2.60
C GLU A 296 -10.49 26.21 -1.50
N CYS A 297 -11.04 24.98 -1.57
CA CYS A 297 -11.94 24.46 -0.53
C CYS A 297 -11.21 24.25 0.81
N ARG A 298 -9.96 23.82 0.80
CA ARG A 298 -9.10 23.74 1.99
C ARG A 298 -9.00 25.10 2.67
N ARG A 299 -8.64 26.13 1.90
CA ARG A 299 -8.55 27.51 2.41
C ARG A 299 -9.88 28.00 2.97
N ALA A 300 -10.98 27.69 2.26
CA ALA A 300 -12.33 28.08 2.71
C ALA A 300 -12.70 27.36 4.02
N LYS A 301 -12.44 26.06 4.12
CA LYS A 301 -12.64 25.26 5.34
C LYS A 301 -11.88 25.85 6.52
N GLU A 302 -10.56 26.04 6.39
CA GLU A 302 -9.70 26.55 7.44
C GLU A 302 -10.15 27.94 7.90
N LYS A 303 -10.54 28.83 6.97
CA LYS A 303 -10.98 30.18 7.30
C LYS A 303 -12.39 30.22 7.90
N LEU A 304 -13.35 29.43 7.37
CA LEU A 304 -14.75 29.45 7.84
C LEU A 304 -14.99 28.67 9.13
N LEU A 305 -14.04 27.80 9.52
CA LEU A 305 -14.05 27.08 10.80
C LEU A 305 -13.20 27.77 11.89
N SER A 306 -12.45 28.85 11.55
CA SER A 306 -11.66 29.60 12.55
C SER A 306 -12.58 30.40 13.50
N GLU A 307 -12.04 30.82 14.63
CA GLU A 307 -12.78 31.64 15.61
C GLU A 307 -13.27 32.98 15.01
N ASP A 308 -12.39 33.62 14.23
CA ASP A 308 -12.68 34.90 13.53
C ASP A 308 -13.21 34.66 12.10
N ALA A 309 -14.03 33.63 11.91
CA ALA A 309 -14.54 33.29 10.60
C ALA A 309 -15.51 34.35 10.05
N PRO A 310 -15.38 34.70 8.73
CA PRO A 310 -16.42 35.44 8.05
C PRO A 310 -17.71 34.63 7.89
N GLU A 311 -18.82 35.22 7.55
CA GLU A 311 -20.08 34.53 7.27
C GLU A 311 -20.03 33.76 5.97
N THR A 312 -19.27 34.24 4.97
CA THR A 312 -19.16 33.64 3.65
C THR A 312 -17.75 33.76 3.12
N MET A 313 -17.35 32.80 2.29
CA MET A 313 -16.10 32.81 1.52
C MET A 313 -16.32 32.28 0.12
N GLN A 314 -15.86 33.05 -0.87
CA GLN A 314 -15.93 32.62 -2.29
C GLN A 314 -14.74 31.78 -2.66
N VAL A 315 -15.01 30.64 -3.31
CA VAL A 315 -14.01 29.82 -4.02
C VAL A 315 -14.17 30.02 -5.51
N ALA A 316 -13.05 30.00 -6.25
CA ALA A 316 -13.07 30.31 -7.68
C ALA A 316 -12.10 29.42 -8.46
N VAL A 317 -12.54 28.93 -9.61
CA VAL A 317 -11.70 28.15 -10.56
C VAL A 317 -11.78 28.76 -11.93
N ALA A 318 -10.61 29.09 -12.51
CA ALA A 318 -10.53 29.61 -13.86
C ALA A 318 -10.83 28.52 -14.90
N GLY A 319 -11.57 28.86 -15.96
CA GLY A 319 -11.79 28.01 -17.12
C GLY A 319 -10.50 27.78 -17.94
N GLU A 320 -10.45 26.73 -18.74
CA GLU A 320 -9.37 26.49 -19.69
C GLU A 320 -9.65 27.27 -21.00
N GLY A 321 -8.67 28.02 -21.47
CA GLY A 321 -8.73 28.72 -22.77
C GLY A 321 -7.89 29.98 -22.80
N SER A 322 -7.34 30.32 -23.98
CA SER A 322 -6.55 31.52 -24.24
C SER A 322 -7.41 32.78 -24.40
N SER A 323 -8.72 32.71 -24.24
CA SER A 323 -9.60 33.86 -24.35
C SER A 323 -9.58 34.64 -23.03
N ILE A 324 -9.50 35.97 -23.11
CA ILE A 324 -9.60 36.94 -22.02
C ILE A 324 -10.92 36.80 -21.22
N PHE A 325 -11.87 36.02 -21.71
CA PHE A 325 -13.16 35.68 -21.12
C PHE A 325 -13.27 34.21 -20.72
N ALA A 326 -12.17 33.53 -20.33
CA ALA A 326 -12.29 32.22 -19.70
C ALA A 326 -13.25 32.32 -18.52
N SER A 327 -14.40 31.67 -18.59
CA SER A 327 -15.48 31.78 -17.61
C SER A 327 -14.97 31.32 -16.23
N LEU A 328 -14.80 32.27 -15.32
CA LEU A 328 -14.49 31.99 -13.93
C LEU A 328 -15.71 31.29 -13.30
N LYS A 329 -15.54 30.09 -12.79
CA LYS A 329 -16.56 29.41 -12.00
C LYS A 329 -16.36 29.78 -10.55
N THR A 330 -17.37 30.31 -9.91
CA THR A 330 -17.36 30.71 -8.50
C THR A 330 -18.44 30.00 -7.72
N PHE A 331 -18.18 29.77 -6.43
CA PHE A 331 -19.14 29.23 -5.48
C PHE A 331 -18.92 29.94 -4.13
N ASP A 332 -19.97 30.42 -3.51
CA ASP A 332 -19.91 31.08 -2.22
C ASP A 332 -20.33 30.10 -1.13
N PHE A 333 -19.37 29.67 -0.33
CA PHE A 333 -19.64 28.87 0.86
C PHE A 333 -20.09 29.76 2.01
N LYS A 334 -21.19 29.39 2.66
CA LYS A 334 -21.59 29.93 3.95
C LYS A 334 -20.96 29.13 5.09
N ARG A 335 -20.64 29.82 6.19
CA ARG A 335 -20.08 29.17 7.40
C ARG A 335 -20.94 28.00 7.87
N GLU A 336 -22.26 28.16 7.94
CA GLU A 336 -23.22 27.14 8.37
C GLU A 336 -23.23 25.92 7.45
N GLU A 337 -23.09 26.12 6.13
CA GLU A 337 -23.05 25.04 5.15
C GLU A 337 -21.81 24.18 5.32
N ILE A 338 -20.65 24.81 5.55
CA ILE A 338 -19.39 24.05 5.82
C ILE A 338 -19.48 23.34 7.17
N GLN A 339 -20.00 24.01 8.21
CA GLN A 339 -20.16 23.38 9.51
C GLN A 339 -21.08 22.16 9.42
N SER A 340 -22.23 22.25 8.77
CA SER A 340 -23.14 21.13 8.60
C SER A 340 -22.51 20.01 7.76
N ALA A 341 -21.90 20.35 6.62
CA ALA A 341 -21.25 19.35 5.77
C ALA A 341 -20.18 18.54 6.50
N ILE A 342 -19.40 19.19 7.38
CA ILE A 342 -18.33 18.53 8.12
C ILE A 342 -18.86 17.84 9.38
N LEU A 343 -19.67 18.51 10.19
CA LEU A 343 -20.18 17.94 11.45
C LEU A 343 -21.12 16.76 11.21
N ASP A 344 -22.03 16.87 10.24
CA ASP A 344 -23.03 15.84 10.01
C ASP A 344 -22.53 14.80 9.00
N GLY A 345 -21.55 15.14 8.15
CA GLY A 345 -20.93 14.21 7.22
C GLY A 345 -19.79 13.38 7.84
N PHE A 346 -18.91 14.02 8.62
CA PHE A 346 -17.73 13.35 9.19
C PHE A 346 -17.83 13.03 10.68
N LEU A 347 -18.61 13.79 11.43
CA LEU A 347 -18.78 13.63 12.88
C LEU A 347 -20.26 13.50 13.28
N PRO A 348 -21.06 12.64 12.61
CA PRO A 348 -22.47 12.47 12.95
C PRO A 348 -22.66 11.91 14.36
N PHE A 349 -23.80 12.18 14.98
CA PHE A 349 -24.21 11.44 16.17
C PHE A 349 -24.52 9.99 15.77
N VAL A 350 -23.90 9.04 16.44
CA VAL A 350 -24.00 7.61 16.19
C VAL A 350 -24.53 6.90 17.44
N GLU A 351 -25.50 5.99 17.26
CA GLU A 351 -26.01 5.20 18.37
C GLU A 351 -25.03 4.10 18.76
N ILE A 352 -25.01 3.74 20.05
CA ILE A 352 -24.04 2.78 20.59
C ILE A 352 -24.16 1.38 19.95
N ASP A 353 -25.36 1.01 19.49
CA ASP A 353 -25.65 -0.27 18.83
C ASP A 353 -25.49 -0.22 17.29
N SER A 354 -25.05 0.92 16.75
CA SER A 354 -24.82 1.05 15.32
C SER A 354 -23.87 -0.04 14.80
N PRO A 355 -24.11 -0.55 13.58
CA PRO A 355 -23.24 -1.52 12.95
C PRO A 355 -21.84 -0.91 12.70
N PRO A 356 -20.78 -1.75 12.63
CA PRO A 356 -19.44 -1.28 12.29
C PRO A 356 -19.44 -0.60 10.91
N PRO A 357 -18.47 0.31 10.64
CA PRO A 357 -18.36 0.97 9.34
C PRO A 357 -18.15 -0.05 8.23
N GLU A 358 -18.69 0.24 7.03
CA GLU A 358 -18.52 -0.65 5.87
C GLU A 358 -17.04 -0.68 5.43
N ARG A 359 -16.49 -1.88 5.28
CA ARG A 359 -15.11 -2.11 4.81
C ARG A 359 -14.99 -2.03 3.27
N ARG A 360 -15.65 -1.07 2.63
CA ARG A 360 -15.55 -0.84 1.18
C ARG A 360 -14.57 0.29 0.91
N ARG A 361 -13.93 0.27 -0.28
CA ARG A 361 -13.11 1.40 -0.74
C ARG A 361 -14.04 2.58 -1.05
N GLY A 362 -13.70 3.76 -0.52
CA GLY A 362 -14.39 4.99 -0.81
C GLY A 362 -14.02 5.60 -2.17
N ILE A 363 -14.54 6.80 -2.46
CA ILE A 363 -14.25 7.52 -3.69
C ILE A 363 -12.76 7.87 -3.78
N GLN A 364 -12.06 7.33 -4.77
CA GLN A 364 -10.64 7.58 -5.02
C GLN A 364 -10.46 8.78 -5.95
N SER A 365 -10.74 9.98 -5.47
CA SER A 365 -10.69 11.17 -6.33
C SER A 365 -9.26 11.68 -6.63
N MET A 366 -8.26 11.28 -5.83
CA MET A 366 -6.86 11.68 -5.98
C MET A 366 -5.90 10.47 -6.03
N GLY A 367 -6.38 9.28 -6.36
CA GLY A 367 -5.58 8.06 -6.44
C GLY A 367 -5.34 7.34 -5.12
N LEU A 368 -5.73 7.91 -3.97
CA LEU A 368 -5.59 7.27 -2.65
C LEU A 368 -6.88 6.51 -2.27
N PRO A 369 -6.78 5.31 -1.64
CA PRO A 369 -7.93 4.49 -1.24
C PRO A 369 -8.52 5.00 0.08
N TYR A 370 -9.24 6.11 0.04
CA TYR A 370 -9.91 6.66 1.21
C TYR A 370 -11.00 5.73 1.77
N ALA A 371 -11.30 5.86 3.07
CA ALA A 371 -12.34 5.08 3.73
C ALA A 371 -13.72 5.30 3.06
N ALA A 372 -14.50 4.23 2.90
CA ALA A 372 -15.82 4.31 2.28
C ALA A 372 -16.84 5.03 3.16
N ASP A 373 -16.78 4.81 4.48
CA ASP A 373 -17.59 5.52 5.45
C ASP A 373 -16.80 6.70 6.00
N ALA A 374 -17.22 7.90 5.63
CA ALA A 374 -16.58 9.15 6.08
C ALA A 374 -16.88 9.49 7.54
N ALA A 375 -17.78 8.77 8.23
CA ALA A 375 -18.18 9.06 9.59
C ALA A 375 -17.10 8.62 10.60
N VAL A 376 -16.16 9.51 10.92
CA VAL A 376 -15.09 9.28 11.92
C VAL A 376 -15.67 8.78 13.25
N THR A 377 -16.81 9.28 13.67
CA THR A 377 -17.48 8.87 14.93
C THR A 377 -17.90 7.39 14.93
N LYS A 378 -18.23 6.80 13.78
CA LYS A 378 -18.48 5.34 13.67
C LYS A 378 -17.19 4.54 13.86
N HIS A 379 -16.09 5.02 13.30
CA HIS A 379 -14.78 4.41 13.48
C HIS A 379 -14.31 4.51 14.94
N ILE A 380 -14.53 5.67 15.60
CA ILE A 380 -14.28 5.82 17.03
C ILE A 380 -15.10 4.80 17.83
N LEU A 381 -16.40 4.69 17.57
CA LEU A 381 -17.27 3.72 18.27
C LEU A 381 -16.79 2.28 18.09
N SER A 382 -16.46 1.88 16.87
CA SER A 382 -15.93 0.55 16.55
C SER A 382 -14.62 0.29 17.31
N PHE A 383 -13.72 1.27 17.32
CA PHE A 383 -12.47 1.19 18.06
C PHE A 383 -12.68 1.10 19.57
N LEU A 384 -13.58 1.87 20.16
CA LEU A 384 -13.86 1.82 21.60
C LEU A 384 -14.51 0.47 22.02
N LYS A 385 -15.37 -0.12 21.20
CA LYS A 385 -15.89 -1.49 21.40
C LYS A 385 -14.76 -2.53 21.39
N PHE A 386 -13.82 -2.38 20.47
CA PHE A 386 -12.63 -3.22 20.42
C PHE A 386 -11.76 -3.03 21.67
N ALA A 387 -11.43 -1.77 21.99
CA ALA A 387 -10.54 -1.41 23.10
C ALA A 387 -11.10 -1.82 24.48
N GLY A 388 -12.42 -1.92 24.64
CA GLY A 388 -13.02 -2.37 25.89
C GLY A 388 -12.56 -3.74 26.36
N LYS A 389 -12.24 -4.65 25.44
CA LYS A 389 -11.70 -5.97 25.75
C LYS A 389 -10.25 -5.93 26.26
N THR A 390 -9.53 -4.83 26.03
CA THR A 390 -8.09 -4.70 26.34
C THR A 390 -7.80 -3.96 27.65
N LEU A 391 -8.82 -3.39 28.28
CA LEU A 391 -8.66 -2.68 29.55
C LEU A 391 -8.28 -3.64 30.69
N HIS A 392 -7.69 -3.10 31.75
CA HIS A 392 -7.37 -3.86 32.97
C HIS A 392 -8.62 -4.55 33.55
N ASN A 393 -9.75 -3.86 33.51
CA ASN A 393 -11.07 -4.42 33.76
C ASN A 393 -11.86 -4.46 32.45
N PRO A 394 -11.90 -5.61 31.73
CA PRO A 394 -12.55 -5.69 30.43
C PRO A 394 -14.02 -5.27 30.47
N ALA A 395 -14.43 -4.47 29.48
CA ALA A 395 -15.77 -3.96 29.33
C ALA A 395 -16.27 -4.10 27.89
N PRO A 396 -17.59 -4.09 27.62
CA PRO A 396 -18.12 -4.13 26.25
C PRO A 396 -17.64 -2.96 25.37
N ILE A 397 -17.26 -1.84 26.02
CA ILE A 397 -16.77 -0.64 25.36
C ILE A 397 -15.83 0.10 26.32
N ALA A 398 -14.69 0.60 25.81
CA ALA A 398 -13.80 1.47 26.55
C ALA A 398 -14.33 2.90 26.52
N LEU A 399 -15.15 3.27 27.49
CA LEU A 399 -15.68 4.63 27.60
C LEU A 399 -14.59 5.57 28.17
N PRO A 400 -14.05 6.50 27.38
CA PRO A 400 -13.02 7.41 27.85
C PRO A 400 -13.64 8.49 28.74
N ASN A 401 -13.01 8.79 29.86
CA ASN A 401 -13.33 9.95 30.70
C ASN A 401 -12.41 11.13 30.44
N LYS A 402 -11.36 10.91 29.66
CA LYS A 402 -10.43 11.94 29.17
C LYS A 402 -10.23 11.80 27.68
N ILE A 403 -10.07 12.91 26.94
CA ILE A 403 -9.71 12.90 25.53
C ILE A 403 -8.53 13.85 25.31
N LEU A 404 -7.52 13.37 24.61
CA LEU A 404 -6.43 14.19 24.06
C LEU A 404 -6.63 14.30 22.55
N PHE A 405 -6.79 15.52 22.06
CA PHE A 405 -6.91 15.80 20.64
C PHE A 405 -5.56 16.21 20.06
N ASN A 406 -5.30 15.74 18.84
CA ASN A 406 -4.15 16.11 18.03
C ASN A 406 -4.54 16.17 16.55
N GLY A 407 -3.64 16.73 15.71
CA GLY A 407 -3.80 16.83 14.27
C GLY A 407 -4.51 18.11 13.80
N GLY A 408 -4.02 18.61 12.66
CA GLY A 408 -4.43 19.91 12.12
C GLY A 408 -5.92 20.02 11.79
N ALA A 409 -6.61 18.91 11.49
CA ALA A 409 -8.04 18.93 11.24
C ALA A 409 -8.87 19.26 12.50
N LEU A 410 -8.32 19.04 13.71
CA LEU A 410 -8.99 19.27 14.99
C LEU A 410 -8.66 20.64 15.63
N ILE A 411 -7.92 21.52 14.96
CA ILE A 411 -7.68 22.89 15.43
C ILE A 411 -9.00 23.63 15.72
N PRO A 412 -10.05 23.55 14.86
CA PRO A 412 -11.32 24.21 15.16
C PRO A 412 -12.03 23.59 16.38
N PRO A 413 -12.34 24.40 17.45
CA PRO A 413 -12.95 23.88 18.69
C PRO A 413 -14.29 23.17 18.48
N ILE A 414 -15.06 23.57 17.48
CA ILE A 414 -16.39 23.00 17.19
C ILE A 414 -16.32 21.52 16.83
N LEU A 415 -15.22 21.07 16.20
CA LEU A 415 -15.02 19.66 15.84
C LEU A 415 -14.70 18.83 17.09
N ARG A 416 -13.83 19.31 17.96
CA ARG A 416 -13.49 18.66 19.22
C ARG A 416 -14.70 18.55 20.13
N GLN A 417 -15.49 19.65 20.24
CA GLN A 417 -16.72 19.63 21.03
C GLN A 417 -17.71 18.59 20.49
N ARG A 418 -17.92 18.51 19.17
CA ARG A 418 -18.80 17.49 18.56
C ARG A 418 -18.36 16.06 18.91
N ILE A 419 -17.06 15.76 18.89
CA ILE A 419 -16.55 14.45 19.28
C ILE A 419 -16.85 14.17 20.76
N ARG A 420 -16.61 15.14 21.64
CA ARG A 420 -16.91 15.03 23.08
C ARG A 420 -18.40 14.81 23.33
N ASP A 421 -19.28 15.50 22.61
CA ASP A 421 -20.73 15.35 22.72
C ASP A 421 -21.20 13.95 22.26
N VAL A 422 -20.60 13.43 21.19
CA VAL A 422 -20.88 12.07 20.70
C VAL A 422 -20.43 11.02 21.73
N VAL A 423 -19.22 11.15 22.29
CA VAL A 423 -18.74 10.25 23.35
C VAL A 423 -19.59 10.37 24.61
N ALA A 424 -20.00 11.56 24.99
CA ALA A 424 -20.89 11.79 26.15
C ALA A 424 -22.22 11.05 25.99
N LYS A 425 -22.80 11.00 24.77
CA LYS A 425 -24.02 10.22 24.49
C LYS A 425 -23.82 8.72 24.77
N TRP A 426 -22.66 8.17 24.45
CA TRP A 426 -22.34 6.77 24.76
C TRP A 426 -22.05 6.54 26.25
N ASN A 427 -21.60 7.59 26.94
CA ASN A 427 -21.21 7.58 28.35
C ASN A 427 -22.34 8.07 29.28
N GLY A 428 -23.60 7.81 28.90
CA GLY A 428 -24.77 8.17 29.75
C GLY A 428 -24.93 9.68 30.02
N GLY A 429 -24.36 10.55 29.18
CA GLY A 429 -24.38 12.00 29.29
C GLY A 429 -23.16 12.61 29.97
N ALA A 430 -22.22 11.82 30.47
CA ALA A 430 -20.99 12.33 31.06
C ALA A 430 -20.01 12.77 29.95
N ILE A 431 -19.73 14.06 29.90
CA ILE A 431 -18.80 14.64 28.91
C ILE A 431 -17.37 14.34 29.34
N PRO A 432 -16.53 13.72 28.50
CA PRO A 432 -15.11 13.49 28.84
C PRO A 432 -14.35 14.82 28.91
N ASP A 433 -13.42 14.93 29.85
CA ASP A 433 -12.54 16.10 29.97
C ASP A 433 -11.54 16.14 28.81
N GLU A 434 -11.28 17.31 28.28
CA GLU A 434 -10.24 17.53 27.27
C GLU A 434 -8.88 17.72 27.99
N LEU A 435 -7.90 16.90 27.65
CA LEU A 435 -6.51 17.14 28.02
C LEU A 435 -5.94 18.17 27.02
N GLU A 436 -5.68 19.37 27.50
CA GLU A 436 -5.25 20.48 26.66
C GLU A 436 -3.90 20.21 25.99
N SER A 437 -3.87 20.25 24.65
CA SER A 437 -2.64 20.23 23.86
C SER A 437 -2.12 21.67 23.73
N ALA A 438 -0.82 21.86 23.93
CA ALA A 438 -0.22 23.19 23.85
C ALA A 438 -0.19 23.73 22.40
N ASP A 439 0.07 22.86 21.42
CA ASP A 439 0.14 23.21 19.99
C ASP A 439 -0.17 21.98 19.13
N PHE A 440 -1.25 22.04 18.36
CA PHE A 440 -1.67 20.95 17.46
C PHE A 440 -0.73 20.70 16.29
N SER A 441 0.12 21.68 15.96
CA SER A 441 1.03 21.61 14.81
C SER A 441 2.42 21.09 15.18
N LEU A 442 2.83 21.26 16.45
CA LEU A 442 4.19 20.93 16.91
C LEU A 442 4.20 19.79 17.94
N ALA A 443 3.05 19.45 18.54
CA ALA A 443 2.95 18.45 19.60
C ALA A 443 3.66 17.13 19.23
N VAL A 444 3.50 16.65 18.01
CA VAL A 444 4.05 15.35 17.58
C VAL A 444 5.59 15.39 17.57
N SER A 445 6.22 16.44 17.05
CA SER A 445 7.69 16.58 17.07
C SER A 445 8.23 16.85 18.47
N GLN A 446 7.51 17.64 19.29
CA GLN A 446 7.86 17.89 20.69
C GLN A 446 7.82 16.59 21.52
N GLY A 447 6.73 15.82 21.36
CA GLY A 447 6.60 14.53 22.03
C GLY A 447 7.62 13.49 21.57
N ALA A 448 8.00 13.49 20.28
CA ALA A 448 9.07 12.63 19.77
C ALA A 448 10.43 12.98 20.42
N ALA A 449 10.76 14.26 20.58
CA ALA A 449 11.98 14.68 21.30
C ALA A 449 11.94 14.26 22.78
N TYR A 450 10.80 14.48 23.46
CA TYR A 450 10.61 14.10 24.86
C TYR A 450 10.63 12.57 25.05
N TYR A 451 10.14 11.79 24.12
CA TYR A 451 10.28 10.33 24.11
C TYR A 451 11.76 9.90 24.10
N GLY A 452 12.61 10.62 23.36
CA GLY A 452 14.07 10.41 23.42
C GLY A 452 14.61 10.52 24.85
N LEU A 453 14.11 11.48 25.64
CA LEU A 453 14.44 11.65 27.06
C LEU A 453 13.90 10.50 27.91
N ALA A 454 12.66 10.09 27.69
CA ALA A 454 12.04 8.95 28.38
C ALA A 454 12.79 7.64 28.12
N ARG A 455 13.33 7.42 26.91
CA ARG A 455 14.19 6.27 26.59
C ARG A 455 15.53 6.27 27.35
N ARG A 456 16.05 7.44 27.69
CA ARG A 456 17.25 7.57 28.55
C ARG A 456 16.95 7.39 30.03
N GLY A 457 15.67 7.22 30.42
CA GLY A 457 15.23 7.11 31.81
C GLY A 457 15.18 8.43 32.56
N GLU A 458 15.24 9.57 31.86
CA GLU A 458 15.21 10.92 32.43
C GLU A 458 13.81 11.53 32.44
N ALA A 459 12.78 10.78 31.91
CA ALA A 459 11.39 11.23 31.88
C ALA A 459 10.41 10.08 32.09
N VAL A 460 9.11 10.41 32.28
CA VAL A 460 8.02 9.44 32.46
C VAL A 460 7.89 8.59 31.20
N ARG A 461 7.85 7.26 31.36
CA ARG A 461 7.68 6.32 30.25
C ARG A 461 6.27 5.77 30.23
N VAL A 462 5.62 5.84 29.07
CA VAL A 462 4.38 5.11 28.79
C VAL A 462 4.75 3.66 28.54
N LYS A 463 4.26 2.74 29.37
CA LYS A 463 4.41 1.31 29.15
C LYS A 463 3.42 0.88 28.07
N GLY A 464 3.85 0.05 27.19
CA GLY A 464 3.02 -0.49 26.13
C GLY A 464 3.97 -1.20 25.19
N GLY A 465 3.83 -2.50 25.13
CA GLY A 465 4.56 -3.29 24.18
C GLY A 465 3.99 -3.12 22.75
N ILE A 466 4.37 -4.02 21.89
CA ILE A 466 3.85 -4.20 20.53
C ILE A 466 2.31 -4.19 20.51
N ALA A 467 1.74 -3.44 19.59
CA ALA A 467 0.28 -3.37 19.41
C ALA A 467 -0.33 -4.70 18.94
N ASN A 468 0.47 -5.51 18.22
CA ASN A 468 0.05 -6.79 17.62
C ASN A 468 0.81 -7.96 18.25
N ALA A 469 0.13 -9.10 18.46
CA ALA A 469 0.79 -10.38 18.57
C ALA A 469 1.16 -10.88 17.17
N TYR A 470 2.30 -11.58 17.03
CA TYR A 470 2.74 -12.13 15.75
C TYR A 470 2.85 -13.66 15.82
N PHE A 471 2.40 -14.29 14.72
CA PHE A 471 2.31 -15.74 14.61
C PHE A 471 2.98 -16.22 13.32
N LEU A 472 3.63 -17.37 13.38
CA LEU A 472 4.11 -18.09 12.22
C LEU A 472 3.23 -19.31 11.95
N GLU A 473 2.87 -19.54 10.68
CA GLU A 473 2.17 -20.76 10.30
C GLU A 473 3.12 -21.95 10.42
N VAL A 474 2.68 -22.98 11.12
CA VAL A 474 3.41 -24.24 11.34
C VAL A 474 2.56 -25.42 10.93
N ALA A 475 3.20 -26.46 10.41
CA ALA A 475 2.51 -27.71 10.10
C ALA A 475 2.20 -28.49 11.39
N ALA A 476 0.97 -28.92 11.59
CA ALA A 476 0.53 -29.79 12.66
C ALA A 476 -0.09 -31.06 12.09
N GLN A 477 -0.22 -32.09 12.93
CA GLN A 477 -0.77 -33.41 12.49
C GLN A 477 -2.21 -33.31 12.00
N ASP A 478 -2.97 -32.35 12.48
CA ASP A 478 -4.38 -32.11 12.19
C ASP A 478 -4.62 -30.90 11.26
N GLY A 479 -3.58 -30.39 10.59
CA GLY A 479 -3.65 -29.28 9.67
C GLY A 479 -2.65 -28.17 9.96
N LYS A 480 -3.00 -26.94 9.53
CA LYS A 480 -2.18 -25.75 9.76
C LYS A 480 -2.54 -25.13 11.09
N ARG A 481 -1.54 -24.71 11.85
CA ARG A 481 -1.68 -24.00 13.13
C ARG A 481 -0.81 -22.76 13.10
N LEU A 482 -1.12 -21.81 13.96
CA LEU A 482 -0.39 -20.57 14.11
C LEU A 482 0.36 -20.58 15.45
N LEU A 483 1.69 -20.46 15.38
CA LEU A 483 2.61 -20.44 16.52
C LEU A 483 2.89 -18.99 16.91
N CYS A 484 2.55 -18.60 18.14
CA CYS A 484 2.86 -17.26 18.66
C CYS A 484 4.38 -17.12 18.84
N VAL A 485 4.99 -16.25 18.04
CA VAL A 485 6.44 -15.96 18.07
C VAL A 485 6.75 -14.65 18.76
N MET A 486 5.78 -13.75 18.87
CA MET A 486 5.89 -12.50 19.60
C MET A 486 4.54 -12.19 20.25
N PRO A 487 4.40 -12.38 21.55
CA PRO A 487 3.20 -11.98 22.27
C PRO A 487 3.01 -10.47 22.26
N ARG A 488 1.77 -10.04 22.29
CA ARG A 488 1.44 -8.63 22.50
C ARG A 488 2.04 -8.12 23.82
N ASP A 489 2.21 -6.82 23.93
CA ASP A 489 2.78 -6.14 25.10
C ASP A 489 4.24 -6.51 25.42
N THR A 490 4.95 -7.13 24.48
CA THR A 490 6.39 -7.34 24.59
C THR A 490 7.12 -6.01 24.42
N ASP A 491 7.96 -5.65 25.40
CA ASP A 491 8.76 -4.43 25.35
C ASP A 491 9.82 -4.48 24.23
N GLU A 492 10.14 -3.30 23.67
CA GLU A 492 11.21 -3.15 22.68
C GLU A 492 12.57 -3.62 23.22
N GLY A 493 13.36 -4.22 22.35
CA GLY A 493 14.70 -4.71 22.68
C GLY A 493 14.71 -6.05 23.40
N VAL A 494 13.56 -6.57 23.86
CA VAL A 494 13.48 -7.86 24.53
C VAL A 494 13.52 -8.99 23.51
N VAL A 495 14.56 -9.83 23.59
CA VAL A 495 14.65 -11.05 22.77
C VAL A 495 13.74 -12.12 23.38
N ARG A 496 12.86 -12.65 22.54
CA ARG A 496 12.01 -13.81 22.85
C ARG A 496 12.54 -15.01 22.09
N GLN A 497 12.86 -16.09 22.78
CA GLN A 497 13.35 -17.34 22.21
C GLN A 497 12.38 -18.46 22.54
N LEU A 498 11.92 -19.18 21.48
CA LEU A 498 11.11 -20.38 21.67
C LEU A 498 11.90 -21.49 22.34
N SER A 499 11.27 -22.21 23.26
CA SER A 499 11.88 -23.35 23.94
C SER A 499 12.03 -24.56 23.02
N ASP A 500 11.14 -24.67 22.03
CA ASP A 500 11.07 -25.80 21.14
C ASP A 500 11.99 -25.64 19.92
N THR A 501 12.53 -26.76 19.44
CA THR A 501 13.37 -26.79 18.24
C THR A 501 12.56 -27.20 17.03
N CYS A 502 12.78 -26.50 15.91
CA CYS A 502 12.22 -26.82 14.60
C CYS A 502 13.27 -27.52 13.73
N LEU A 503 12.80 -28.39 12.84
CA LEU A 503 13.67 -28.98 11.79
C LEU A 503 13.49 -28.17 10.52
N LEU A 504 14.59 -27.63 9.99
CA LEU A 504 14.60 -26.86 8.75
C LEU A 504 15.64 -27.43 7.78
N GLN A 505 15.26 -27.59 6.51
CA GLN A 505 16.17 -28.09 5.49
C GLN A 505 17.15 -27.00 5.03
N ALA A 506 18.45 -27.26 5.17
CA ALA A 506 19.50 -26.36 4.70
C ALA A 506 19.55 -26.29 3.17
N ASN A 507 20.07 -25.17 2.66
CA ASN A 507 20.27 -24.87 1.24
C ASN A 507 19.01 -24.89 0.37
N THR A 508 17.84 -24.96 1.01
CA THR A 508 16.52 -24.75 0.41
C THR A 508 15.94 -23.43 0.89
N PRO A 509 15.28 -22.65 0.04
CA PRO A 509 14.52 -21.49 0.50
C PRO A 509 13.39 -21.95 1.41
N VAL A 510 13.33 -21.35 2.60
CA VAL A 510 12.26 -21.59 3.56
C VAL A 510 11.45 -20.30 3.65
N SER A 511 10.14 -20.43 3.62
CA SER A 511 9.20 -19.32 3.79
C SER A 511 8.29 -19.62 4.97
N PHE A 512 8.13 -18.62 5.84
CA PHE A 512 7.25 -18.69 6.99
C PHE A 512 6.11 -17.70 6.78
N PRO A 513 4.87 -18.16 6.53
CA PRO A 513 3.73 -17.27 6.55
C PRO A 513 3.63 -16.62 7.92
N LEU A 514 3.59 -15.28 7.90
CA LEU A 514 3.47 -14.47 9.11
C LEU A 514 2.04 -13.96 9.22
N HIS A 515 1.55 -13.92 10.44
CA HIS A 515 0.23 -13.40 10.77
C HIS A 515 0.34 -12.45 11.95
N ALA A 516 -0.61 -11.52 12.07
CA ALA A 516 -0.69 -10.61 13.21
C ALA A 516 -2.12 -10.53 13.74
N SER A 517 -2.26 -10.29 15.03
CA SER A 517 -3.53 -9.98 15.65
C SER A 517 -3.38 -8.84 16.65
N ALA A 518 -4.24 -7.85 16.51
CA ALA A 518 -4.35 -6.76 17.47
C ALA A 518 -5.29 -7.11 18.64
N THR A 519 -6.05 -8.21 18.54
CA THR A 519 -7.13 -8.57 19.48
C THR A 519 -6.74 -9.66 20.46
N ARG A 520 -5.79 -10.50 20.12
CA ARG A 520 -5.38 -11.66 20.92
C ARG A 520 -4.43 -11.21 22.02
N LEU A 521 -4.97 -11.16 23.25
CA LEU A 521 -4.27 -10.62 24.43
C LEU A 521 -3.64 -11.68 25.31
N GLU A 522 -4.17 -12.90 25.28
CA GLU A 522 -3.81 -13.97 26.23
C GLU A 522 -2.74 -14.91 25.68
N ASP A 523 -2.45 -14.83 24.37
CA ASP A 523 -1.51 -15.72 23.73
C ASP A 523 -0.08 -15.47 24.25
N LYS A 524 0.59 -16.54 24.64
CA LYS A 524 1.97 -16.52 25.14
C LYS A 524 2.93 -17.00 24.06
N LEU A 525 4.19 -16.67 24.23
CA LEU A 525 5.26 -17.19 23.39
C LEU A 525 5.24 -18.73 23.34
N GLY A 526 5.11 -19.29 22.13
CA GLY A 526 5.04 -20.72 21.91
C GLY A 526 3.62 -21.30 21.89
N ASP A 527 2.59 -20.51 22.19
CA ASP A 527 1.21 -20.99 22.06
C ASP A 527 0.87 -21.31 20.60
N VAL A 528 0.21 -22.43 20.40
CA VAL A 528 -0.25 -22.88 19.08
C VAL A 528 -1.76 -22.71 19.00
N VAL A 529 -2.22 -21.83 18.12
CA VAL A 529 -3.62 -21.43 18.00
C VAL A 529 -4.21 -21.79 16.63
N GLU A 530 -5.51 -21.86 16.54
CA GLU A 530 -6.24 -22.01 15.28
C GLU A 530 -6.31 -20.67 14.54
N ASP A 531 -6.39 -20.73 13.20
CA ASP A 531 -6.66 -19.55 12.38
C ASP A 531 -8.11 -19.08 12.64
N SER A 532 -8.27 -17.78 12.82
CA SER A 532 -9.53 -17.14 13.18
C SER A 532 -9.65 -15.76 12.53
N ASP A 533 -10.86 -15.24 12.42
CA ASP A 533 -11.16 -13.95 11.75
C ASP A 533 -10.44 -12.73 12.37
N ASP A 534 -9.92 -12.88 13.58
CA ASP A 534 -9.17 -11.86 14.31
C ASP A 534 -7.65 -11.91 14.04
N ILE A 535 -7.21 -12.81 13.16
CA ILE A 535 -5.80 -12.94 12.76
C ILE A 535 -5.64 -12.55 11.29
N THR A 536 -4.83 -11.55 11.03
CA THR A 536 -4.61 -11.00 9.68
C THR A 536 -3.28 -11.53 9.10
N PRO A 537 -3.27 -12.08 7.87
CA PRO A 537 -2.04 -12.48 7.22
C PRO A 537 -1.17 -11.27 6.86
N LEU A 538 0.14 -11.40 7.07
CA LEU A 538 1.17 -10.43 6.70
C LEU A 538 2.07 -10.99 5.59
N PRO A 539 2.92 -10.16 4.94
CA PRO A 539 3.93 -10.66 4.04
C PRO A 539 4.80 -11.74 4.71
N PRO A 540 5.05 -12.88 4.04
CA PRO A 540 5.78 -13.98 4.65
C PRO A 540 7.25 -13.62 4.90
N LEU A 541 7.82 -14.17 5.96
CA LEU A 541 9.26 -14.13 6.21
C LEU A 541 9.97 -15.19 5.36
N GLN A 542 11.07 -14.83 4.72
CA GLN A 542 11.82 -15.76 3.88
C GLN A 542 13.31 -15.77 4.23
N THR A 543 13.92 -16.94 4.14
CA THR A 543 15.37 -17.11 4.30
C THR A 543 15.90 -18.31 3.50
N ILE A 544 17.21 -18.32 3.31
CA ILE A 544 17.93 -19.50 2.82
C ILE A 544 18.96 -19.86 3.89
N LEU A 545 18.76 -20.99 4.54
CA LEU A 545 19.71 -21.54 5.52
C LEU A 545 20.92 -22.07 4.77
N ARG A 546 21.94 -21.25 4.57
CA ARG A 546 23.17 -21.67 3.89
C ARG A 546 24.06 -22.39 4.88
N PHE A 547 24.19 -23.72 4.72
CA PHE A 547 25.00 -24.57 5.58
C PHE A 547 25.77 -25.60 4.75
N GLY A 548 27.06 -25.79 5.02
CA GLY A 548 27.88 -26.75 4.28
C GLY A 548 28.06 -26.43 2.79
N ARG A 549 28.16 -27.46 1.94
CA ARG A 549 28.25 -27.29 0.49
C ARG A 549 26.86 -27.06 -0.10
N LYS A 550 26.74 -26.26 -1.17
CA LYS A 550 25.47 -25.86 -1.82
C LYS A 550 24.57 -27.05 -2.24
N THR A 551 25.10 -28.24 -2.36
CA THR A 551 24.39 -29.46 -2.79
C THR A 551 23.85 -30.30 -1.63
N ASP A 552 24.29 -30.04 -0.39
CA ASP A 552 23.97 -30.89 0.75
C ASP A 552 22.63 -30.45 1.36
N LYS A 553 21.60 -31.26 1.18
CA LYS A 553 20.30 -31.08 1.86
C LYS A 553 20.41 -31.77 3.22
N THR A 554 20.71 -31.00 4.25
CA THR A 554 20.82 -31.48 5.63
C THR A 554 19.72 -30.83 6.46
N ASP A 555 19.02 -31.63 7.26
CA ASP A 555 18.05 -31.12 8.22
C ASP A 555 18.80 -30.53 9.43
N LEU A 556 18.60 -29.23 9.66
CA LEU A 556 19.16 -28.49 10.76
C LEU A 556 18.12 -28.34 11.88
N LYS A 557 18.52 -28.70 13.09
CA LYS A 557 17.75 -28.33 14.30
C LYS A 557 18.06 -26.89 14.66
N VAL A 558 17.02 -26.06 14.65
CA VAL A 558 17.12 -24.64 14.95
C VAL A 558 16.12 -24.23 16.02
N THR A 559 16.44 -23.19 16.75
CA THR A 559 15.51 -22.47 17.61
C THR A 559 15.09 -21.16 16.93
N LEU A 560 13.84 -20.79 17.07
CA LEU A 560 13.31 -19.51 16.61
C LEU A 560 13.45 -18.47 17.71
N SER A 561 13.94 -17.31 17.34
CA SER A 561 14.01 -16.14 18.22
C SER A 561 13.40 -14.94 17.52
N SER A 562 12.78 -14.07 18.28
CA SER A 562 12.16 -12.84 17.82
C SER A 562 12.50 -11.67 18.73
N GLN A 563 12.55 -10.49 18.21
CA GLN A 563 12.79 -9.24 18.91
C GLN A 563 12.09 -8.10 18.21
N LEU A 564 11.49 -7.20 18.98
CA LEU A 564 11.11 -5.90 18.45
C LEU A 564 12.37 -5.02 18.49
N ASN A 565 12.83 -4.60 17.35
CA ASN A 565 14.00 -3.73 17.26
C ASN A 565 13.65 -2.27 17.64
N GLU A 566 14.68 -1.42 17.76
CA GLU A 566 14.54 0.00 18.11
C GLU A 566 13.72 0.84 17.12
N ILE A 567 13.49 0.30 15.93
CA ILE A 567 12.68 0.94 14.87
C ILE A 567 11.21 0.49 14.94
N GLY A 568 10.85 -0.37 15.92
CA GLY A 568 9.49 -0.89 16.06
C GLY A 568 9.12 -1.95 15.03
N THR A 569 10.12 -2.53 14.31
CA THR A 569 9.90 -3.65 13.38
C THR A 569 10.27 -4.99 14.02
N LEU A 570 9.54 -6.04 13.62
CA LEU A 570 9.76 -7.39 14.11
C LEU A 570 10.96 -8.03 13.42
N ASP A 571 12.02 -8.30 14.17
CA ASP A 571 13.13 -9.14 13.74
C ASP A 571 12.88 -10.59 14.19
N VAL A 572 12.93 -11.52 13.25
CA VAL A 572 12.86 -12.96 13.52
C VAL A 572 14.08 -13.65 12.94
N TRP A 573 14.64 -14.59 13.64
CA TRP A 573 15.76 -15.39 13.15
C TRP A 573 15.73 -16.82 13.66
N CYS A 574 16.35 -17.72 12.89
CA CYS A 574 16.64 -19.06 13.30
C CYS A 574 18.09 -19.15 13.77
N GLU A 575 18.35 -19.88 14.83
CA GLU A 575 19.68 -20.14 15.36
C GLU A 575 19.88 -21.63 15.53
N THR A 576 21.03 -22.17 15.10
CA THR A 576 21.34 -23.58 15.34
C THR A 576 21.45 -23.86 16.85
N VAL A 577 21.10 -25.10 17.29
CA VAL A 577 21.09 -25.46 18.72
C VAL A 577 22.46 -25.24 19.37
N ASP A 578 23.55 -25.43 18.61
CA ASP A 578 24.93 -25.18 19.05
C ASP A 578 25.33 -23.69 19.00
N LYS A 579 24.40 -22.79 18.58
CA LYS A 579 24.60 -21.34 18.41
C LYS A 579 25.74 -20.93 17.46
N SER A 580 26.17 -21.85 16.61
CA SER A 580 27.26 -21.62 15.66
C SER A 580 26.83 -20.77 14.47
N HIS A 581 25.53 -20.83 14.11
CA HIS A 581 24.99 -20.12 12.95
C HIS A 581 23.65 -19.46 13.29
N ARG A 582 23.50 -18.20 12.84
CA ARG A 582 22.26 -17.41 12.95
C ARG A 582 21.80 -17.01 11.54
N PHE A 583 20.53 -17.28 11.26
CA PHE A 583 19.91 -17.02 9.95
C PHE A 583 18.76 -16.03 10.13
N PRO A 584 18.92 -14.77 9.72
CA PRO A 584 17.83 -13.81 9.80
C PRO A 584 16.71 -14.18 8.82
N LEU A 585 15.47 -13.98 9.24
CA LEU A 585 14.28 -14.08 8.40
C LEU A 585 13.91 -12.65 7.96
N SER A 586 13.80 -12.42 6.66
CA SER A 586 13.54 -11.10 6.12
C SER A 586 12.14 -11.02 5.52
N PHE A 587 11.47 -9.89 5.68
CA PHE A 587 10.22 -9.61 5.00
C PHE A 587 10.41 -9.48 3.49
N VAL A 588 9.45 -9.97 2.73
CA VAL A 588 9.40 -9.75 1.29
C VAL A 588 8.58 -8.49 1.04
N LEU A 589 9.26 -7.40 0.71
CA LEU A 589 8.64 -6.09 0.44
C LEU A 589 7.78 -6.02 -0.84
N ARG A 590 7.63 -7.12 -1.58
CA ARG A 590 6.82 -7.16 -2.80
C ARG A 590 5.42 -7.64 -2.45
N GLY A 591 4.44 -6.74 -2.65
CA GLY A 591 3.04 -6.97 -2.38
C GLY A 591 2.53 -8.28 -2.99
N THR A 592 2.24 -9.22 -2.13
CA THR A 592 1.24 -10.23 -2.39
C THR A 592 -0.09 -9.63 -1.96
N ALA A 593 -1.05 -9.66 -2.87
CA ALA A 593 -2.40 -9.18 -2.62
C ALA A 593 -2.92 -9.68 -1.26
N GLN A 594 -3.44 -8.76 -0.48
CA GLN A 594 -4.19 -9.09 0.73
C GLN A 594 -5.38 -9.96 0.34
N ASN A 595 -5.49 -11.14 0.94
CA ASN A 595 -6.67 -11.97 0.85
C ASN A 595 -7.78 -11.38 1.75
N ASP A 596 -8.52 -10.41 1.23
CA ASP A 596 -9.80 -10.00 1.79
C ASP A 596 -10.92 -10.81 1.11
N ALA A 597 -11.09 -12.05 1.51
CA ALA A 597 -12.29 -12.80 1.24
C ALA A 597 -12.64 -13.59 2.49
N GLY A 598 -13.54 -13.02 3.30
CA GLY A 598 -14.20 -13.75 4.39
C GLY A 598 -15.00 -14.92 3.85
N GLY A 599 -14.49 -16.12 4.05
CA GLY A 599 -15.11 -17.39 3.82
C GLY A 599 -14.06 -18.48 3.94
N PRO A 600 -14.36 -19.66 4.51
CA PRO A 600 -13.42 -20.76 4.55
C PRO A 600 -13.06 -21.12 3.12
N LEU A 601 -11.80 -20.92 2.72
CA LEU A 601 -11.25 -21.41 1.46
C LEU A 601 -11.40 -22.93 1.48
N ARG A 602 -12.36 -23.49 0.72
CA ARG A 602 -12.41 -24.90 0.44
C ARG A 602 -11.17 -25.24 -0.39
N GLU A 603 -10.11 -25.64 0.26
CA GLU A 603 -9.04 -26.42 -0.36
C GLU A 603 -9.60 -27.85 -0.50
N ASP A 604 -10.08 -28.20 -1.69
CA ASP A 604 -10.40 -29.59 -1.94
C ASP A 604 -9.09 -30.37 -1.89
N ILE A 605 -8.94 -31.16 -0.82
CA ILE A 605 -7.77 -31.97 -0.57
C ILE A 605 -7.90 -33.18 -1.49
N ILE A 606 -7.11 -33.20 -2.58
CA ILE A 606 -6.92 -34.41 -3.38
C ILE A 606 -6.23 -35.44 -2.49
N ASP A 607 -6.79 -36.64 -2.43
CA ASP A 607 -6.22 -37.75 -1.67
C ASP A 607 -4.75 -37.95 -2.03
N GLU A 608 -3.88 -38.06 -1.04
CA GLU A 608 -2.44 -38.21 -1.23
C GLU A 608 -2.07 -39.41 -2.13
N ALA A 609 -2.82 -40.52 -2.09
CA ALA A 609 -2.60 -41.66 -2.98
C ALA A 609 -2.87 -41.29 -4.45
N HIS A 610 -3.87 -40.48 -4.74
CA HIS A 610 -4.17 -39.95 -6.07
C HIS A 610 -3.09 -38.95 -6.51
N ALA A 611 -2.64 -38.09 -5.62
CA ALA A 611 -1.60 -37.12 -5.88
C ALA A 611 -0.27 -37.80 -6.23
N VAL A 612 0.17 -38.85 -5.49
CA VAL A 612 1.37 -39.60 -5.76
C VAL A 612 1.26 -40.33 -7.10
N LYS A 613 0.11 -41.00 -7.39
CA LYS A 613 -0.11 -41.65 -8.69
C LYS A 613 -0.04 -40.66 -9.86
N ALA A 614 -0.57 -39.47 -9.71
CA ALA A 614 -0.53 -38.43 -10.75
C ALA A 614 0.90 -37.96 -11.02
N LEU A 615 1.71 -37.76 -9.98
CA LEU A 615 3.13 -37.41 -10.14
C LEU A 615 3.91 -38.52 -10.80
N SER A 616 3.76 -39.78 -10.38
CA SER A 616 4.40 -40.92 -11.02
C SER A 616 3.97 -41.10 -12.49
N PHE A 617 2.69 -40.85 -12.80
CA PHE A 617 2.20 -40.86 -14.18
C PHE A 617 2.88 -39.78 -15.04
N ILE A 618 3.12 -38.59 -14.50
CA ILE A 618 3.85 -37.51 -15.20
C ILE A 618 5.28 -37.95 -15.47
N GLU A 619 5.99 -38.52 -14.50
CA GLU A 619 7.36 -39.03 -14.65
C GLU A 619 7.45 -40.12 -15.73
N GLU A 620 6.57 -41.12 -15.65
CA GLU A 620 6.52 -42.21 -16.63
C GLU A 620 6.21 -41.69 -18.03
N ALA A 621 5.26 -40.78 -18.18
CA ALA A 621 4.85 -40.25 -19.47
C ALA A 621 5.97 -39.43 -20.15
N PHE A 622 6.76 -38.70 -19.37
CA PHE A 622 7.90 -37.94 -19.90
C PHE A 622 9.15 -38.82 -20.13
N ALA A 623 9.22 -39.98 -19.50
CA ALA A 623 10.28 -40.96 -19.74
C ALA A 623 10.04 -41.86 -20.99
N GLN A 624 8.80 -41.88 -21.51
CA GLN A 624 8.38 -42.70 -22.65
C GLN A 624 8.37 -41.90 -23.98
N ASP A 625 7.97 -42.56 -25.07
CA ASP A 625 7.82 -41.94 -26.39
C ASP A 625 6.76 -40.83 -26.40
N ALA A 626 6.88 -39.90 -27.34
CA ALA A 626 5.98 -38.76 -27.51
C ALA A 626 4.48 -39.14 -27.67
N GLN A 627 4.16 -40.36 -27.98
CA GLN A 627 2.79 -40.89 -28.07
C GLN A 627 2.05 -40.87 -26.71
N SER A 628 2.80 -41.04 -25.59
CA SER A 628 2.26 -40.94 -24.23
C SER A 628 1.78 -39.52 -23.87
N LEU A 629 2.31 -38.47 -24.52
CA LEU A 629 2.01 -37.06 -24.30
C LEU A 629 0.93 -36.52 -25.27
N ASN A 630 0.08 -37.38 -25.78
CA ASN A 630 -0.98 -37.04 -26.76
C ASN A 630 -2.14 -36.23 -26.13
N ALA A 631 -3.21 -36.05 -26.89
CA ALA A 631 -4.39 -35.27 -26.44
C ALA A 631 -5.09 -35.85 -25.20
N SER A 632 -5.01 -37.19 -24.99
CA SER A 632 -5.64 -37.84 -23.81
C SER A 632 -4.83 -37.69 -22.50
N PHE A 633 -3.62 -37.15 -22.54
CA PHE A 633 -2.78 -36.98 -21.35
C PHE A 633 -3.48 -36.26 -20.21
N MET A 634 -4.11 -35.10 -20.49
CA MET A 634 -4.82 -34.36 -19.49
C MET A 634 -6.07 -35.07 -18.96
N THR A 635 -6.79 -35.78 -19.83
CA THR A 635 -7.95 -36.59 -19.43
C THR A 635 -7.54 -37.73 -18.49
N LYS A 636 -6.40 -38.37 -18.75
CA LYS A 636 -5.87 -39.39 -17.84
C LYS A 636 -5.46 -38.82 -16.49
N LEU A 637 -4.91 -37.61 -16.45
CA LEU A 637 -4.64 -36.93 -15.18
C LEU A 637 -5.93 -36.61 -14.41
N GLU A 638 -7.00 -36.19 -15.11
CA GLU A 638 -8.32 -35.99 -14.50
C GLU A 638 -8.88 -37.29 -13.94
N GLU A 639 -8.74 -38.42 -14.64
CA GLU A 639 -9.14 -39.75 -14.16
C GLU A 639 -8.33 -40.19 -12.93
N ILE A 640 -7.00 -39.97 -12.93
CA ILE A 640 -6.11 -40.37 -11.82
C ILE A 640 -6.40 -39.54 -10.58
N LEU A 641 -6.67 -38.23 -10.73
CA LEU A 641 -6.97 -37.31 -9.64
C LEU A 641 -8.43 -37.34 -9.19
N ASP A 642 -9.27 -38.10 -9.91
CA ASP A 642 -10.73 -38.19 -9.71
C ASP A 642 -11.40 -36.80 -9.61
N ALA A 643 -10.90 -35.85 -10.37
CA ALA A 643 -11.38 -34.47 -10.38
C ALA A 643 -11.11 -33.81 -11.74
N PRO A 644 -12.03 -33.00 -12.26
CA PRO A 644 -11.80 -32.22 -13.47
C PRO A 644 -10.76 -31.13 -13.22
N ARG A 645 -9.96 -30.80 -14.23
CA ARG A 645 -8.78 -29.88 -14.10
C ARG A 645 -9.10 -28.47 -13.61
N ASN A 646 -10.34 -28.00 -13.73
CA ASN A 646 -10.80 -26.73 -13.20
C ASN A 646 -11.04 -26.75 -11.67
N GLU A 647 -11.07 -27.95 -11.09
CA GLU A 647 -11.24 -28.18 -9.64
C GLU A 647 -9.91 -28.56 -8.96
N TRP A 648 -8.80 -28.61 -9.70
CA TRP A 648 -7.49 -28.90 -9.10
C TRP A 648 -7.02 -27.71 -8.23
N GLY A 649 -6.78 -28.00 -6.97
CA GLY A 649 -6.30 -27.04 -5.99
C GLY A 649 -4.84 -26.62 -6.24
N ALA A 650 -4.49 -25.45 -5.73
CA ALA A 650 -3.13 -24.94 -5.83
C ALA A 650 -2.05 -25.89 -5.23
N PRO A 651 -2.30 -26.65 -4.15
CA PRO A 651 -1.29 -27.55 -3.60
C PRO A 651 -0.81 -28.63 -4.59
N ILE A 652 -1.72 -29.38 -5.21
CA ILE A 652 -1.34 -30.43 -6.18
C ILE A 652 -0.70 -29.83 -7.44
N LEU A 653 -1.21 -28.69 -7.92
CA LEU A 653 -0.65 -28.00 -9.06
C LEU A 653 0.79 -27.55 -8.81
N ARG A 654 1.11 -27.04 -7.62
CA ARG A 654 2.49 -26.65 -7.28
C ARG A 654 3.43 -27.84 -7.15
N ARG A 655 2.96 -28.98 -6.66
CA ARG A 655 3.74 -30.23 -6.66
C ARG A 655 4.08 -30.71 -8.08
N MET A 656 3.11 -30.63 -9.01
CA MET A 656 3.37 -30.94 -10.43
C MET A 656 4.39 -29.96 -11.03
N ALA A 657 4.28 -28.68 -10.71
CA ALA A 657 5.23 -27.67 -11.18
C ALA A 657 6.64 -27.89 -10.63
N ASP A 658 6.76 -28.26 -9.36
CA ASP A 658 8.05 -28.55 -8.73
C ASP A 658 8.73 -29.76 -9.41
N LEU A 659 7.98 -30.82 -9.65
CA LEU A 659 8.46 -32.00 -10.40
C LEU A 659 8.96 -31.59 -11.79
N LEU A 660 8.17 -30.85 -12.55
CA LEU A 660 8.53 -30.45 -13.90
C LEU A 660 9.74 -29.50 -13.93
N LEU A 661 9.85 -28.58 -12.97
CA LEU A 661 10.99 -27.68 -12.85
C LEU A 661 12.26 -28.37 -12.35
N GLN A 662 12.15 -29.46 -11.60
CA GLN A 662 13.29 -30.33 -11.24
C GLN A 662 13.84 -31.05 -12.46
N HIS A 663 12.96 -31.44 -13.39
CA HIS A 663 13.28 -32.19 -14.59
C HIS A 663 13.12 -31.38 -15.88
N ILE A 664 13.79 -30.26 -15.92
CA ILE A 664 13.73 -29.31 -17.04
C ILE A 664 14.28 -29.89 -18.34
N GLU A 665 15.16 -30.86 -18.24
CA GLU A 665 15.77 -31.63 -19.34
C GLU A 665 14.77 -32.47 -20.12
N TRP A 666 13.65 -32.89 -19.54
CA TRP A 666 12.61 -33.66 -20.24
C TRP A 666 12.09 -32.97 -21.50
N ARG A 667 12.08 -31.63 -21.51
CA ARG A 667 11.66 -30.85 -22.69
C ARG A 667 12.57 -31.05 -23.92
N ALA A 668 13.80 -31.56 -23.74
CA ALA A 668 14.76 -31.72 -24.82
C ALA A 668 14.56 -32.99 -25.65
N ALA A 669 13.74 -33.95 -25.20
CA ALA A 669 13.59 -35.24 -25.86
C ALA A 669 12.99 -35.11 -27.28
N THR A 670 11.87 -34.40 -27.45
CA THR A 670 11.25 -34.11 -28.76
C THR A 670 10.47 -32.79 -28.69
N PRO A 671 10.08 -32.16 -29.83
CA PRO A 671 9.20 -30.97 -29.83
C PRO A 671 7.85 -31.23 -29.13
N ALA A 672 7.32 -32.44 -29.13
CA ALA A 672 6.09 -32.78 -28.41
C ALA A 672 6.29 -32.76 -26.92
N HIS A 673 7.42 -33.26 -26.42
CA HIS A 673 7.81 -33.15 -25.00
C HIS A 673 7.93 -31.70 -24.59
N GLU A 674 8.62 -30.86 -25.35
CA GLU A 674 8.74 -29.44 -25.03
C GLU A 674 7.38 -28.73 -24.98
N ALA A 675 6.55 -28.93 -26.00
CA ALA A 675 5.22 -28.33 -26.05
C ALA A 675 4.34 -28.75 -24.85
N ARG A 676 4.37 -30.04 -24.46
CA ARG A 676 3.62 -30.56 -23.34
C ARG A 676 4.17 -30.07 -22.01
N TRP A 677 5.50 -30.07 -21.85
CA TRP A 677 6.16 -29.55 -20.65
C TRP A 677 5.80 -28.08 -20.41
N LEU A 678 5.91 -27.24 -21.44
CA LEU A 678 5.55 -25.81 -21.37
C LEU A 678 4.08 -25.62 -21.01
N ASN A 679 3.18 -26.40 -21.63
CA ASN A 679 1.74 -26.31 -21.38
C ASN A 679 1.39 -26.69 -19.94
N LEU A 680 1.88 -27.85 -19.48
CA LEU A 680 1.55 -28.37 -18.15
C LEU A 680 2.20 -27.52 -17.04
N THR A 681 3.48 -27.15 -17.19
CA THR A 681 4.17 -26.30 -16.22
C THR A 681 3.51 -24.94 -16.11
N GLY A 682 3.17 -24.33 -17.26
CA GLY A 682 2.43 -23.06 -17.26
C GLY A 682 1.04 -23.17 -16.61
N PHE A 683 0.33 -24.28 -16.87
CA PHE A 683 -0.96 -24.55 -16.25
C PHE A 683 -0.85 -24.73 -14.72
N ALA A 684 0.17 -25.48 -14.29
CA ALA A 684 0.42 -25.78 -12.88
C ALA A 684 0.91 -24.56 -12.07
N LEU A 685 1.61 -23.62 -12.72
CA LEU A 685 2.12 -22.41 -12.06
C LEU A 685 1.19 -21.20 -12.14
N ARG A 686 0.11 -21.23 -12.94
CA ARG A 686 -0.78 -20.06 -13.09
C ARG A 686 -1.34 -19.60 -11.74
N PRO A 687 -1.48 -18.31 -11.48
CA PRO A 687 -1.07 -17.15 -12.28
C PRO A 687 0.41 -16.75 -12.10
N GLY A 688 1.26 -17.59 -11.53
CA GLY A 688 2.67 -17.32 -11.22
C GLY A 688 2.93 -16.81 -9.80
N THR A 689 1.88 -16.61 -9.03
CA THR A 689 1.92 -16.08 -7.67
C THR A 689 0.73 -16.61 -6.86
N GLY A 690 0.74 -16.39 -5.56
CA GLY A 690 -0.38 -16.69 -4.64
C GLY A 690 -0.11 -17.90 -3.73
N ARG A 691 1.03 -18.58 -3.87
CA ARG A 691 1.45 -19.64 -2.95
C ARG A 691 2.93 -19.48 -2.57
N ILE A 692 3.22 -19.93 -1.36
CA ILE A 692 4.57 -19.97 -0.81
C ILE A 692 5.51 -20.69 -1.77
N GLY A 693 6.68 -20.13 -2.05
CA GLY A 693 7.67 -20.68 -2.96
C GLY A 693 7.44 -20.35 -4.44
N ASP A 694 6.34 -19.69 -4.82
CA ASP A 694 6.09 -19.32 -6.21
C ASP A 694 7.18 -18.39 -6.76
N GLU A 695 7.74 -17.48 -5.96
CA GLU A 695 8.86 -16.62 -6.38
C GLU A 695 10.09 -17.45 -6.81
N LEU A 696 10.40 -18.52 -6.09
CA LEU A 696 11.50 -19.41 -6.46
C LEU A 696 11.17 -20.16 -7.74
N ARG A 697 9.94 -20.69 -7.87
CA ARG A 697 9.48 -21.39 -9.07
C ARG A 697 9.57 -20.48 -10.29
N ILE A 698 9.12 -19.25 -10.17
CA ILE A 698 9.21 -18.22 -11.22
C ILE A 698 10.65 -17.84 -11.53
N ARG A 699 11.52 -17.69 -10.51
CA ARG A 699 12.94 -17.44 -10.71
C ARG A 699 13.62 -18.56 -11.48
N ASN A 700 13.26 -19.82 -11.22
CA ASN A 700 13.74 -20.97 -11.96
C ASN A 700 13.17 -21.01 -13.39
N ALA A 701 11.89 -20.75 -13.56
CA ALA A 701 11.27 -20.64 -14.88
C ALA A 701 11.89 -19.51 -15.71
N TRP A 702 12.21 -18.36 -15.10
CA TRP A 702 12.80 -17.21 -15.78
C TRP A 702 14.17 -17.50 -16.42
N LYS A 703 14.92 -18.50 -15.91
CA LYS A 703 16.18 -18.95 -16.53
C LYS A 703 15.99 -19.46 -17.96
N LEU A 704 14.77 -19.88 -18.33
CA LEU A 704 14.43 -20.36 -19.67
C LEU A 704 14.27 -19.20 -20.67
N TRP A 705 14.00 -17.99 -20.20
CA TRP A 705 13.70 -16.87 -21.10
C TRP A 705 14.85 -16.55 -22.06
N LYS A 706 16.07 -16.45 -21.56
CA LYS A 706 17.26 -16.08 -22.36
C LYS A 706 17.65 -17.14 -23.39
N PRO A 707 17.71 -18.46 -23.05
CA PRO A 707 17.95 -19.50 -24.04
C PRO A 707 16.83 -19.65 -25.07
N GLY A 708 15.56 -19.37 -24.66
CA GLY A 708 14.40 -19.55 -25.53
C GLY A 708 13.90 -20.99 -25.64
N PRO A 709 12.92 -21.25 -26.53
CA PRO A 709 12.44 -22.58 -26.81
C PRO A 709 13.48 -23.39 -27.58
N LEU A 710 13.64 -24.70 -27.28
CA LEU A 710 14.60 -25.59 -27.89
C LEU A 710 14.21 -25.89 -29.36
N ALA A 711 12.93 -26.17 -29.60
CA ALA A 711 12.38 -26.42 -30.92
C ALA A 711 11.68 -25.17 -31.48
N ALA A 712 12.40 -24.05 -31.56
CA ALA A 712 11.86 -22.72 -31.92
C ALA A 712 11.17 -22.65 -33.28
N LYS A 713 11.39 -23.59 -34.20
CA LYS A 713 10.72 -23.65 -35.52
C LYS A 713 9.39 -24.45 -35.48
N ASN A 714 9.11 -25.14 -34.40
CA ASN A 714 7.86 -25.91 -34.26
C ASN A 714 6.72 -25.01 -33.78
N ALA A 715 5.62 -24.94 -34.55
CA ALA A 715 4.50 -24.08 -34.27
C ALA A 715 3.82 -24.35 -32.91
N ALA A 716 3.69 -25.64 -32.55
CA ALA A 716 3.10 -26.01 -31.26
C ALA A 716 3.98 -25.56 -30.07
N VAL A 717 5.31 -25.67 -30.20
CA VAL A 717 6.25 -25.20 -29.19
C VAL A 717 6.20 -23.69 -29.07
N GLN A 718 6.18 -22.95 -30.18
CA GLN A 718 6.04 -21.48 -30.16
C GLN A 718 4.76 -21.03 -29.45
N GLN A 719 3.62 -21.62 -29.80
CA GLN A 719 2.33 -21.27 -29.17
C GLN A 719 2.38 -21.56 -27.67
N ASN A 720 2.83 -22.76 -27.24
CA ASN A 720 2.92 -23.11 -25.84
C ASN A 720 3.97 -22.29 -25.08
N TRP A 721 5.02 -21.77 -25.74
CA TRP A 721 5.98 -20.83 -25.16
C TRP A 721 5.32 -19.54 -24.73
N PHE A 722 4.47 -18.93 -25.57
CA PHE A 722 3.78 -17.70 -25.22
C PHE A 722 2.63 -17.94 -24.24
N ILE A 723 1.93 -19.08 -24.32
CA ILE A 723 0.94 -19.51 -23.33
C ILE A 723 1.59 -19.68 -21.95
N PHE A 724 2.76 -20.32 -21.89
CA PHE A 724 3.53 -20.48 -20.67
C PHE A 724 3.82 -19.14 -19.99
N TRP A 725 4.41 -18.19 -20.70
CA TRP A 725 4.73 -16.88 -20.15
C TRP A 725 3.49 -16.06 -19.79
N ARG A 726 2.44 -16.12 -20.58
CA ARG A 726 1.16 -15.52 -20.28
C ARG A 726 0.59 -15.99 -18.93
N ARG A 727 0.66 -17.29 -18.68
CA ARG A 727 0.17 -17.93 -17.44
C ARG A 727 1.02 -17.59 -16.22
N LEU A 728 2.29 -17.27 -16.42
CA LEU A 728 3.23 -16.93 -15.35
C LEU A 728 3.32 -15.41 -15.09
N ALA A 729 2.60 -14.60 -15.86
CA ALA A 729 2.73 -13.14 -15.86
C ALA A 729 2.63 -12.52 -14.45
N GLY A 730 1.72 -13.02 -13.61
CA GLY A 730 1.52 -12.52 -12.24
C GLY A 730 2.74 -12.66 -11.31
N GLY A 731 3.59 -13.67 -11.56
CA GLY A 731 4.81 -13.87 -10.78
C GLY A 731 6.03 -13.12 -11.31
N LEU A 732 5.95 -12.54 -12.52
CA LEU A 732 7.05 -11.78 -13.11
C LEU A 732 7.13 -10.38 -12.51
N SER A 733 8.34 -9.91 -12.21
CA SER A 733 8.57 -8.52 -11.81
C SER A 733 8.28 -7.56 -12.98
N ALA A 734 8.05 -6.28 -12.68
CA ALA A 734 7.85 -5.26 -13.71
C ALA A 734 8.99 -5.24 -14.75
N GLY A 735 10.26 -5.29 -14.30
CA GLY A 735 11.41 -5.34 -15.21
C GLY A 735 11.45 -6.61 -16.08
N GLN A 736 11.01 -7.78 -15.56
CA GLN A 736 10.90 -9.01 -16.35
C GLN A 736 9.77 -8.90 -17.37
N GLN A 737 8.62 -8.32 -16.99
CA GLN A 737 7.52 -8.08 -17.90
C GLN A 737 7.93 -7.08 -19.01
N GLU A 738 8.65 -6.02 -18.66
CA GLU A 738 9.19 -5.04 -19.63
C GLU A 738 10.16 -5.69 -20.62
N GLN A 739 11.09 -6.51 -20.14
CA GLN A 739 12.03 -7.20 -21.00
C GLN A 739 11.32 -8.13 -21.97
N LEU A 740 10.34 -8.92 -21.48
CA LEU A 740 9.55 -9.85 -22.29
C LEU A 740 8.67 -9.13 -23.31
N ALA A 741 7.80 -8.24 -22.85
CA ALA A 741 6.86 -7.52 -23.68
C ALA A 741 7.57 -6.57 -24.67
N GLY A 742 8.66 -5.90 -24.24
CA GLY A 742 9.45 -5.06 -25.12
C GLY A 742 10.17 -5.82 -26.22
N SER A 743 10.61 -7.09 -25.95
CA SER A 743 11.15 -7.96 -26.99
C SER A 743 10.10 -8.34 -28.04
N LEU A 744 8.92 -8.79 -27.60
CA LEU A 744 7.83 -9.17 -28.49
C LEU A 744 7.27 -7.96 -29.25
N ALA A 745 7.15 -6.82 -28.61
CA ALA A 745 6.66 -5.60 -29.26
C ALA A 745 7.59 -5.13 -30.38
N ARG A 746 8.90 -5.27 -30.24
CA ARG A 746 9.86 -4.95 -31.34
C ARG A 746 9.68 -5.83 -32.54
N GLU A 747 9.24 -7.06 -32.35
CA GLU A 747 8.93 -8.01 -33.44
C GLU A 747 7.58 -7.70 -34.09
N LEU A 748 6.56 -7.46 -33.26
CA LEU A 748 5.17 -7.30 -33.71
C LEU A 748 4.80 -5.87 -34.15
N MET A 749 5.57 -4.85 -33.74
CA MET A 749 5.37 -3.44 -34.11
C MET A 749 6.57 -2.96 -34.94
N PRO A 750 6.61 -3.25 -36.23
CA PRO A 750 7.69 -2.76 -37.09
C PRO A 750 7.66 -1.23 -37.19
N LYS A 751 8.77 -0.62 -37.66
CA LYS A 751 8.95 0.84 -37.71
C LYS A 751 7.90 1.58 -38.53
N ASP A 752 7.20 0.92 -39.47
CA ASP A 752 6.08 1.45 -40.28
C ASP A 752 4.75 1.51 -39.47
N GLY A 753 4.72 1.08 -38.22
CA GLY A 753 3.55 1.08 -37.37
C GLY A 753 2.48 0.04 -37.73
N LYS A 754 2.74 -0.85 -38.67
CA LYS A 754 1.80 -1.92 -39.05
C LYS A 754 2.19 -3.23 -38.32
N PRO A 755 1.37 -3.75 -37.40
CA PRO A 755 1.68 -5.02 -36.73
C PRO A 755 1.62 -6.17 -37.79
N PRO A 756 2.55 -7.14 -37.73
CA PRO A 756 2.60 -8.27 -38.63
C PRO A 756 1.58 -9.37 -38.25
N LEU A 757 0.31 -8.99 -38.05
CA LEU A 757 -0.76 -9.93 -37.73
C LEU A 757 -1.62 -10.16 -38.98
N LYS A 758 -1.69 -11.39 -39.46
CA LYS A 758 -2.55 -11.84 -40.54
C LYS A 758 -3.70 -12.69 -39.99
N LYS A 759 -4.79 -12.76 -40.73
CA LYS A 759 -5.91 -13.65 -40.43
C LYS A 759 -5.41 -15.10 -40.36
N GLY A 760 -5.68 -15.79 -39.22
CA GLY A 760 -5.27 -17.18 -38.99
C GLY A 760 -3.85 -17.34 -38.40
N ASP A 761 -3.09 -16.27 -38.17
CA ASP A 761 -1.78 -16.35 -37.53
C ASP A 761 -1.92 -16.52 -35.99
N GLN A 762 -2.08 -17.77 -35.57
CA GLN A 762 -2.27 -18.10 -34.15
C GLN A 762 -1.04 -17.79 -33.29
N THR A 763 0.15 -17.88 -33.86
CA THR A 763 1.40 -17.58 -33.11
C THR A 763 1.49 -16.09 -32.78
N ALA A 764 1.29 -15.22 -33.76
CA ALA A 764 1.27 -13.77 -33.54
C ALA A 764 0.12 -13.36 -32.58
N LEU A 765 -1.02 -14.02 -32.65
CA LEU A 765 -2.13 -13.79 -31.72
C LEU A 765 -1.74 -14.16 -30.28
N GLU A 766 -1.08 -15.30 -30.07
CA GLU A 766 -0.59 -15.69 -28.72
C GLU A 766 0.52 -14.76 -28.22
N GLN A 767 1.38 -14.24 -29.09
CA GLN A 767 2.35 -13.20 -28.72
C GLN A 767 1.62 -11.92 -28.22
N TRP A 768 0.59 -11.45 -28.90
CA TRP A 768 -0.21 -10.32 -28.45
C TRP A 768 -0.96 -10.59 -27.13
N ARG A 769 -1.50 -11.82 -26.97
CA ARG A 769 -2.10 -12.27 -25.72
C ARG A 769 -1.09 -12.27 -24.58
N CYS A 770 0.14 -12.70 -24.87
CA CYS A 770 1.23 -12.68 -23.89
C CYS A 770 1.60 -11.25 -23.48
N ILE A 771 1.77 -10.31 -24.44
CA ILE A 771 2.01 -8.88 -24.13
C ILE A 771 0.89 -8.30 -23.28
N ALA A 772 -0.37 -8.54 -23.69
CA ALA A 772 -1.54 -8.00 -23.00
C ALA A 772 -1.72 -8.51 -21.56
N SER A 773 -1.14 -9.68 -21.24
CA SER A 773 -1.16 -10.24 -19.90
C SER A 773 -0.07 -9.66 -18.98
N MET A 774 0.84 -8.82 -19.49
CA MET A 774 1.89 -8.16 -18.70
C MET A 774 1.33 -6.87 -18.07
N GLU A 775 0.58 -7.04 -16.99
CA GLU A 775 -0.20 -5.95 -16.37
C GLU A 775 0.64 -4.87 -15.69
N ARG A 776 1.91 -5.19 -15.30
CA ARG A 776 2.83 -4.24 -14.65
C ARG A 776 3.63 -3.36 -15.62
N MET A 777 3.29 -3.42 -16.92
CA MET A 777 3.85 -2.53 -17.93
C MET A 777 3.36 -1.10 -17.73
N SER A 778 4.20 -0.11 -18.09
CA SER A 778 3.80 1.29 -18.01
C SER A 778 2.55 1.59 -18.83
N SER A 779 1.70 2.51 -18.34
CA SER A 779 0.47 2.93 -19.03
C SER A 779 0.74 3.44 -20.44
N SER A 780 1.89 4.13 -20.66
CA SER A 780 2.30 4.63 -21.97
C SER A 780 2.67 3.50 -22.93
N PHE A 781 3.33 2.43 -22.47
CA PHE A 781 3.63 1.26 -23.30
C PHE A 781 2.35 0.49 -23.67
N LYS A 782 1.47 0.24 -22.69
CA LYS A 782 0.16 -0.39 -22.94
C LYS A 782 -0.66 0.40 -23.96
N MET A 783 -0.64 1.73 -23.88
CA MET A 783 -1.33 2.60 -24.81
C MET A 783 -0.80 2.45 -26.24
N LYS A 784 0.54 2.41 -26.41
CA LYS A 784 1.16 2.17 -27.72
C LYS A 784 0.75 0.81 -28.29
N CYS A 785 0.77 -0.24 -27.47
CA CYS A 785 0.35 -1.58 -27.88
C CYS A 785 -1.14 -1.62 -28.24
N LEU A 786 -2.01 -1.00 -27.43
CA LEU A 786 -3.44 -0.91 -27.71
C LEU A 786 -3.71 -0.21 -29.04
N GLN A 787 -3.11 0.93 -29.31
CA GLN A 787 -3.27 1.67 -30.58
C GLN A 787 -2.84 0.85 -31.79
N ALA A 788 -1.65 0.22 -31.71
CA ALA A 788 -1.13 -0.61 -32.78
C ALA A 788 -2.03 -1.82 -33.07
N PHE A 789 -2.52 -2.47 -32.01
CA PHE A 789 -3.30 -3.70 -32.14
C PHE A 789 -4.78 -3.45 -32.47
N LEU A 790 -5.44 -2.44 -31.91
CA LEU A 790 -6.85 -2.16 -32.14
C LEU A 790 -7.15 -1.85 -33.62
N ASN A 791 -6.25 -1.13 -34.30
CA ASN A 791 -6.38 -0.84 -35.75
C ASN A 791 -6.36 -2.11 -36.62
N VAL A 792 -5.81 -3.21 -36.14
CA VAL A 792 -5.78 -4.50 -36.81
C VAL A 792 -6.94 -5.38 -36.33
N ALA A 793 -7.22 -5.40 -35.05
CA ALA A 793 -8.28 -6.21 -34.44
C ALA A 793 -9.66 -5.93 -35.07
N THR A 794 -9.98 -4.66 -35.41
CA THR A 794 -11.23 -4.28 -36.08
C THR A 794 -11.39 -4.87 -37.49
N LYS A 795 -10.32 -5.40 -38.08
CA LYS A 795 -10.31 -6.02 -39.42
C LYS A 795 -10.21 -7.55 -39.36
N LEU A 796 -10.12 -8.11 -38.18
CA LEU A 796 -9.97 -9.54 -37.92
C LEU A 796 -11.23 -10.14 -37.30
N GLU A 797 -11.13 -11.41 -36.85
CA GLU A 797 -12.20 -12.11 -36.19
C GLU A 797 -12.30 -11.68 -34.70
N ASP A 798 -13.44 -11.95 -34.07
CA ASP A 798 -13.72 -11.59 -32.65
C ASP A 798 -12.64 -12.05 -31.68
N ALA A 799 -11.97 -13.19 -31.96
CA ALA A 799 -10.86 -13.72 -31.18
C ALA A 799 -9.69 -12.74 -30.95
N ALA A 800 -9.52 -11.76 -31.86
CA ALA A 800 -8.51 -10.72 -31.75
C ALA A 800 -8.82 -9.65 -30.69
N PHE A 801 -10.05 -9.60 -30.16
CA PHE A 801 -10.41 -8.59 -29.15
C PHE A 801 -10.05 -8.99 -27.72
N TRP A 802 -9.66 -10.23 -27.46
CA TRP A 802 -9.22 -10.61 -26.12
C TRP A 802 -7.98 -9.81 -25.63
N PRO A 803 -6.89 -9.63 -26.41
CA PRO A 803 -5.81 -8.72 -26.02
C PRO A 803 -6.27 -7.28 -25.77
N VAL A 804 -7.24 -6.78 -26.56
CA VAL A 804 -7.82 -5.45 -26.35
C VAL A 804 -8.47 -5.37 -24.97
N ALA A 805 -9.31 -6.37 -24.61
CA ALA A 805 -9.95 -6.43 -23.30
C ALA A 805 -8.93 -6.35 -22.15
N ARG A 806 -7.80 -7.03 -22.28
CA ARG A 806 -6.71 -7.02 -21.29
C ARG A 806 -5.95 -5.69 -21.22
N PHE A 807 -5.75 -5.00 -22.34
CA PHE A 807 -5.12 -3.67 -22.32
C PHE A 807 -5.98 -2.58 -21.68
N VAL A 808 -7.30 -2.69 -21.84
CA VAL A 808 -8.26 -1.68 -21.35
C VAL A 808 -8.86 -1.99 -20.00
N GLU A 809 -8.54 -3.15 -19.40
CA GLU A 809 -9.12 -3.59 -18.13
C GLU A 809 -8.92 -2.58 -17.00
N ARG A 810 -9.92 -2.55 -16.10
CA ARG A 810 -9.97 -1.67 -14.93
C ARG A 810 -9.83 -2.39 -13.60
N ILE A 811 -9.76 -3.72 -13.64
CA ILE A 811 -9.52 -4.57 -12.46
C ILE A 811 -8.42 -5.56 -12.83
N PRO A 812 -7.15 -5.13 -12.75
CA PRO A 812 -6.02 -5.99 -13.04
C PRO A 812 -5.91 -7.11 -11.98
N LEU A 813 -5.39 -8.27 -12.39
CA LEU A 813 -5.16 -9.40 -11.50
C LEU A 813 -3.92 -9.19 -10.61
N HIS A 814 -2.88 -8.61 -11.19
CA HIS A 814 -1.56 -8.45 -10.55
C HIS A 814 -0.87 -7.14 -10.93
N GLY A 815 -1.52 -6.35 -11.76
CA GLY A 815 -1.08 -5.00 -12.11
C GLY A 815 -1.48 -4.01 -11.03
N THR A 816 -0.88 -2.83 -11.09
CA THR A 816 -1.10 -1.71 -10.19
C THR A 816 -1.90 -0.60 -10.86
N GLU A 817 -2.53 0.28 -10.10
CA GLU A 817 -3.35 1.38 -10.61
C GLU A 817 -2.54 2.36 -11.47
N ASP A 818 -1.28 2.59 -11.12
CA ASP A 818 -0.33 3.42 -11.88
C ASP A 818 0.01 2.85 -13.27
N ALA A 819 -0.17 1.53 -13.45
CA ALA A 819 0.05 0.84 -14.71
C ALA A 819 -1.19 0.83 -15.64
N MET A 820 -2.35 1.32 -15.20
CA MET A 820 -3.55 1.42 -16.02
C MET A 820 -3.49 2.62 -16.98
N ILE A 821 -4.13 2.50 -18.14
CA ILE A 821 -4.21 3.61 -19.10
C ILE A 821 -5.16 4.69 -18.55
N PRO A 822 -4.75 5.96 -18.40
CA PRO A 822 -5.62 7.03 -17.95
C PRO A 822 -6.86 7.20 -18.83
N ALA A 823 -8.00 7.58 -18.24
CA ALA A 823 -9.28 7.73 -18.91
C ALA A 823 -9.21 8.68 -20.12
N THR A 824 -8.48 9.78 -19.97
CA THR A 824 -8.29 10.79 -21.05
C THR A 824 -7.64 10.21 -22.30
N LYS A 825 -6.76 9.21 -22.16
CA LYS A 825 -6.10 8.52 -23.28
C LYS A 825 -6.91 7.31 -23.75
N LEU A 826 -7.63 6.64 -22.84
CA LEU A 826 -8.38 5.45 -23.19
C LEU A 826 -9.69 5.76 -23.89
N GLU A 827 -10.45 6.78 -23.48
CA GLU A 827 -11.77 7.07 -24.03
C GLU A 827 -11.78 7.25 -25.55
N PRO A 828 -10.80 7.95 -26.19
CA PRO A 828 -10.73 8.02 -27.66
C PRO A 828 -10.61 6.64 -28.33
N GLN A 829 -9.88 5.71 -27.73
CA GLN A 829 -9.73 4.35 -28.26
C GLN A 829 -10.98 3.51 -28.02
N ALA A 830 -11.61 3.66 -26.87
CA ALA A 830 -12.86 2.99 -26.55
C ALA A 830 -14.02 3.45 -27.45
N ARG A 831 -13.97 4.67 -27.99
CA ARG A 831 -14.94 5.15 -29.02
C ARG A 831 -14.82 4.39 -30.34
N LEU A 832 -13.59 4.04 -30.75
CA LEU A 832 -13.38 3.19 -31.95
C LEU A 832 -13.97 1.80 -31.74
N LEU A 833 -13.89 1.27 -30.51
CA LEU A 833 -14.53 0.00 -30.16
C LEU A 833 -16.07 0.09 -30.24
N LEU A 834 -16.65 1.20 -29.74
CA LEU A 834 -18.09 1.45 -29.86
C LEU A 834 -18.54 1.54 -31.34
N GLU A 835 -17.79 2.21 -32.21
CA GLU A 835 -18.09 2.32 -33.66
C GLU A 835 -18.05 0.93 -34.30
N TYR A 836 -17.04 0.11 -34.01
CA TYR A 836 -16.97 -1.26 -34.51
C TYR A 836 -18.19 -2.08 -34.08
N LEU A 837 -18.60 -1.99 -32.81
CA LEU A 837 -19.74 -2.74 -32.26
C LEU A 837 -21.09 -2.38 -32.85
N GLN A 838 -21.23 -1.22 -33.54
CA GLN A 838 -22.50 -0.86 -34.24
C GLN A 838 -22.83 -1.79 -35.41
N THR A 839 -21.80 -2.34 -36.05
CA THR A 839 -21.93 -3.15 -37.30
C THR A 839 -21.46 -4.60 -37.11
N ALA A 840 -20.81 -4.93 -36.00
CA ALA A 840 -20.24 -6.26 -35.75
C ALA A 840 -21.31 -7.34 -35.55
N LYS A 841 -21.06 -8.52 -36.12
CA LYS A 841 -21.88 -9.72 -35.93
C LYS A 841 -21.23 -10.62 -34.87
N GLN A 842 -22.00 -11.05 -33.85
CA GLN A 842 -21.56 -11.92 -32.77
C GLN A 842 -20.21 -11.47 -32.07
N PRO A 843 -20.12 -10.22 -31.60
CA PRO A 843 -18.87 -9.63 -31.13
C PRO A 843 -18.62 -9.90 -29.66
N ARG A 844 -18.59 -11.18 -29.18
CA ARG A 844 -18.49 -11.53 -27.75
C ARG A 844 -17.24 -10.94 -27.09
N LEU A 845 -16.05 -11.10 -27.68
CA LEU A 845 -14.82 -10.60 -27.08
C LEU A 845 -14.65 -9.09 -27.25
N ALA A 846 -15.22 -8.50 -28.29
CA ALA A 846 -15.29 -7.04 -28.42
C ALA A 846 -16.24 -6.43 -27.35
N LEU A 847 -17.35 -7.11 -27.02
CA LEU A 847 -18.22 -6.71 -25.89
C LEU A 847 -17.50 -6.86 -24.55
N LEU A 848 -16.70 -7.92 -24.37
CA LEU A 848 -15.86 -8.10 -23.19
C LEU A 848 -14.87 -6.94 -23.05
N ALA A 849 -14.23 -6.52 -24.15
CA ALA A 849 -13.31 -5.38 -24.15
C ALA A 849 -14.03 -4.07 -23.77
N LEU A 850 -15.23 -3.85 -24.27
CA LEU A 850 -16.03 -2.68 -23.90
C LEU A 850 -16.43 -2.73 -22.40
N ALA A 851 -16.90 -3.86 -21.91
CA ALA A 851 -17.25 -4.07 -20.51
C ALA A 851 -16.03 -3.83 -19.59
N ALA A 852 -14.88 -4.39 -19.94
CA ALA A 852 -13.62 -4.20 -19.20
C ALA A 852 -13.19 -2.72 -19.15
N ALA A 853 -13.39 -1.96 -20.25
CA ALA A 853 -13.04 -0.55 -20.30
C ALA A 853 -13.93 0.35 -19.44
N ILE A 854 -15.23 0.00 -19.29
CA ILE A 854 -16.21 0.82 -18.55
C ILE A 854 -16.44 0.36 -17.11
N THR A 855 -15.74 -0.68 -16.66
CA THR A 855 -15.79 -1.10 -15.25
C THR A 855 -15.32 0.06 -14.37
N HIS A 856 -16.04 0.32 -13.29
CA HIS A 856 -15.77 1.44 -12.40
C HIS A 856 -14.66 1.09 -11.41
N THR A 857 -13.68 1.98 -11.29
CA THR A 857 -12.56 1.83 -10.35
C THR A 857 -12.73 2.69 -9.10
N GLY A 858 -13.55 3.74 -9.17
CA GLY A 858 -13.63 4.80 -8.17
C GLY A 858 -12.51 5.85 -8.29
N VAL A 859 -11.53 5.63 -9.17
CA VAL A 859 -10.40 6.57 -9.40
C VAL A 859 -10.77 7.53 -10.53
N ARG A 860 -10.92 8.81 -10.20
CA ARG A 860 -11.35 9.85 -11.16
C ARG A 860 -10.51 9.91 -12.44
N THR A 861 -9.20 9.66 -12.35
CA THR A 861 -8.29 9.68 -13.50
C THR A 861 -8.36 8.44 -14.38
N LEU A 862 -8.94 7.36 -13.87
CA LEU A 862 -9.04 6.07 -14.55
C LEU A 862 -10.44 5.79 -15.10
N ASP A 863 -11.49 6.32 -14.49
CA ASP A 863 -12.87 6.08 -14.88
C ASP A 863 -13.27 6.91 -16.12
N LEU A 864 -13.84 6.23 -17.10
CA LEU A 864 -14.35 6.88 -18.30
C LEU A 864 -15.57 7.75 -17.97
N SER A 865 -15.87 8.74 -18.84
CA SER A 865 -16.96 9.67 -18.61
C SER A 865 -18.32 8.97 -18.47
N ASP A 866 -19.17 9.47 -17.58
CA ASP A 866 -20.51 8.90 -17.33
C ASP A 866 -21.36 8.84 -18.60
N SER A 867 -21.22 9.83 -19.46
CA SER A 867 -21.90 9.86 -20.77
C SER A 867 -21.43 8.74 -21.68
N PHE A 868 -20.12 8.43 -21.67
CA PHE A 868 -19.56 7.32 -22.44
C PHE A 868 -19.98 5.97 -21.85
N ARG A 869 -19.92 5.83 -20.52
CA ARG A 869 -20.34 4.62 -19.79
C ARG A 869 -21.82 4.29 -20.08
N LYS A 870 -22.72 5.29 -20.02
CA LYS A 870 -24.14 5.10 -20.31
C LYS A 870 -24.38 4.59 -21.73
N LYS A 871 -23.74 5.20 -22.74
CA LYS A 871 -23.83 4.74 -24.15
C LYS A 871 -23.31 3.32 -24.33
N SER A 872 -22.21 2.99 -23.63
CA SER A 872 -21.61 1.65 -23.68
C SER A 872 -22.52 0.60 -23.09
N LEU A 873 -23.20 0.87 -21.97
CA LEU A 873 -24.20 -0.02 -21.36
C LEU A 873 -25.39 -0.28 -22.30
N GLU A 874 -25.83 0.74 -23.05
CA GLU A 874 -26.90 0.58 -24.06
C GLU A 874 -26.46 -0.37 -25.19
N ILE A 875 -25.20 -0.29 -25.65
CA ILE A 875 -24.64 -1.20 -26.67
C ILE A 875 -24.50 -2.62 -26.13
N LEU A 876 -24.02 -2.80 -24.91
CA LEU A 876 -23.92 -4.11 -24.27
C LEU A 876 -25.29 -4.80 -24.17
N LYS A 877 -26.31 -4.06 -23.75
CA LYS A 877 -27.70 -4.56 -23.70
C LYS A 877 -28.25 -4.90 -25.06
N LYS A 878 -28.03 -4.04 -26.09
CA LYS A 878 -28.45 -4.26 -27.47
C LYS A 878 -27.89 -5.56 -28.05
N HIS A 879 -26.67 -5.92 -27.71
CA HIS A 879 -26.00 -7.15 -28.17
C HIS A 879 -26.19 -8.36 -27.24
N ASN A 880 -27.12 -8.30 -26.28
CA ASN A 880 -27.38 -9.37 -25.30
C ASN A 880 -26.12 -9.85 -24.58
N ALA A 881 -25.30 -8.90 -24.10
CA ALA A 881 -24.17 -9.25 -23.24
C ALA A 881 -24.65 -10.07 -22.03
N PRO A 882 -23.83 -10.99 -21.47
CA PRO A 882 -24.21 -11.79 -20.32
C PRO A 882 -24.76 -10.95 -19.16
N GLU A 883 -25.86 -11.42 -18.56
CA GLU A 883 -26.57 -10.68 -17.50
C GLU A 883 -25.67 -10.43 -16.28
N ASP A 884 -24.84 -11.40 -15.94
CA ASP A 884 -23.85 -11.29 -14.86
C ASP A 884 -22.81 -10.18 -15.11
N TRP A 885 -22.41 -9.93 -16.37
CA TRP A 885 -21.57 -8.79 -16.71
C TRP A 885 -22.30 -7.46 -16.48
N LEU A 886 -23.57 -7.38 -16.90
CA LEU A 886 -24.38 -6.17 -16.75
C LEU A 886 -24.65 -5.85 -15.28
N GLN A 887 -24.90 -6.86 -14.45
CA GLN A 887 -25.06 -6.71 -13.01
C GLN A 887 -23.75 -6.25 -12.36
N ALA A 888 -22.59 -6.83 -12.73
CA ALA A 888 -21.28 -6.42 -12.22
C ALA A 888 -20.97 -4.95 -12.53
N LEU A 889 -21.36 -4.48 -13.72
CA LEU A 889 -21.16 -3.09 -14.13
C LEU A 889 -22.12 -2.10 -13.44
N GLN A 890 -23.21 -2.55 -12.85
CA GLN A 890 -24.20 -1.72 -12.14
C GLN A 890 -24.01 -1.70 -10.62
N THR A 891 -23.48 -2.79 -10.04
CA THR A 891 -23.42 -3.00 -8.59
C THR A 891 -22.00 -2.86 -8.01
N ASP A 892 -21.01 -2.55 -8.82
CA ASP A 892 -19.57 -2.58 -8.47
C ASP A 892 -19.09 -3.93 -7.87
N LYS A 893 -19.91 -4.98 -7.98
CA LYS A 893 -19.56 -6.37 -7.63
C LYS A 893 -19.16 -7.11 -8.88
N VAL A 894 -17.87 -7.40 -9.02
CA VAL A 894 -17.36 -8.11 -10.20
C VAL A 894 -17.77 -9.58 -10.16
N ALA A 895 -18.48 -10.03 -11.20
CA ALA A 895 -18.87 -11.43 -11.32
C ALA A 895 -17.67 -12.32 -11.64
N ASN A 896 -17.57 -13.48 -11.00
CA ASN A 896 -16.47 -14.45 -11.25
C ASN A 896 -16.40 -14.91 -12.71
N SER A 897 -17.55 -15.03 -13.39
CA SER A 897 -17.63 -15.38 -14.80
C SER A 897 -16.99 -14.31 -15.69
N PHE A 898 -17.26 -13.02 -15.45
CA PHE A 898 -16.63 -11.91 -16.15
C PHE A 898 -15.11 -11.94 -16.02
N MET A 899 -14.61 -12.17 -14.80
CA MET A 899 -13.17 -12.26 -14.56
C MET A 899 -12.54 -13.48 -15.21
N THR A 900 -13.24 -14.62 -15.24
CA THR A 900 -12.75 -15.82 -15.93
C THR A 900 -12.65 -15.60 -17.44
N ASP A 901 -13.67 -14.99 -18.08
CA ASP A 901 -13.64 -14.63 -19.49
C ASP A 901 -12.50 -13.65 -19.82
N LEU A 902 -12.29 -12.66 -18.96
CA LEU A 902 -11.23 -11.65 -19.10
C LEU A 902 -9.83 -12.27 -18.99
N ARG A 903 -9.62 -13.23 -18.11
CA ARG A 903 -8.32 -13.88 -17.86
C ARG A 903 -8.02 -15.00 -18.84
N GLY A 904 -9.04 -15.64 -19.39
CA GLY A 904 -8.93 -16.76 -20.32
C GLY A 904 -8.56 -18.10 -19.72
N ASP A 905 -8.23 -18.16 -18.43
CA ASP A 905 -8.01 -19.38 -17.63
C ASP A 905 -8.62 -19.16 -16.22
N SER A 906 -9.24 -20.19 -15.64
CA SER A 906 -9.68 -20.16 -14.23
C SER A 906 -8.48 -20.16 -13.29
N LEU A 907 -8.60 -19.49 -12.15
CA LEU A 907 -7.61 -19.66 -11.07
C LEU A 907 -7.68 -21.06 -10.47
N PRO A 908 -6.58 -21.61 -9.96
CA PRO A 908 -6.59 -22.81 -9.14
C PRO A 908 -7.51 -22.65 -7.94
N LEU A 909 -8.17 -23.73 -7.50
CA LEU A 909 -8.93 -23.69 -6.24
C LEU A 909 -7.99 -23.33 -5.08
N GLY A 910 -8.49 -22.57 -4.13
CA GLY A 910 -7.70 -22.04 -3.01
C GLY A 910 -6.82 -20.83 -3.36
N LEU A 911 -6.96 -20.26 -4.56
CA LEU A 911 -6.41 -18.94 -4.88
C LEU A 911 -7.57 -17.96 -5.15
N SER A 912 -7.62 -16.92 -4.37
CA SER A 912 -8.46 -15.76 -4.60
C SER A 912 -7.60 -14.52 -4.66
N PHE A 913 -7.93 -13.58 -5.52
CA PHE A 913 -7.33 -12.25 -5.56
C PHE A 913 -8.46 -11.23 -5.41
N SER A 914 -8.30 -10.37 -4.43
CA SER A 914 -9.23 -9.26 -4.15
C SER A 914 -8.92 -8.08 -5.04
#